data_c0daddd8fd871579ce3a401016dd414d
#
_entry.id   c0daddd8fd871579ce3a401016dd414d
#
_cell.length_a   1.000
_cell.length_b   1.000
_cell.length_c   1.000
_cell.angle_alpha   90.00
_cell.angle_beta   90.00
_cell.angle_gamma   90.00
#
_symmetry.space_group_name_H-M   'P 1'
#
loop_
_entity.id
_entity.type
_entity.pdbx_description
1 polymer ?
#
loop_
_entity_poly.entity_id
_entity_poly.type
_entity_poly.pdbx_seq_one_letter_code
_entity_poly.pdbx_strand_id
1 'polypeptide(L)'
;MISPDKKYEADTNLYNPSEIEKKWQSIWTEINIYKTDELTENSDKFYALSMFPYPSGNLHMGHVRNYVITDLIARFQRFKGKSVLHPMGWDAFGLPAENAAIERGISPSVWTKKNISHMKSQLKLLGLSVDWDREFATCDENYYIWTQYLFLELYKSGLVYQKESEVNWDPIDNTVLANEQVDSEGKSWRSGAVVEKKLLKQWFLRITNYADELLKDLEKLDNWPERVKIMQDNWIGKSIGANINFNINTNPEKKITVFTTRPDTLFGVTYLAISVNHSLIKKITDHETIQDIENLKQYLKNNKNNELEKIGIKTSLIAINPVNSEPIPIWVASYVLDEYGTGAVMGVPAHDLRDFEFAKKNNIDIKQVIVKDKSEQSNELDNAYVENGYLINSNQYNGIANTIAKLKIAEEGVNNGWAENKIQYRLRDWLISRQRYWGCPIPIVNCKKCGAVPLNQSDLPVSLPKDIEISANKINALGDNNNWINTTCPKCGIAARKETDTMDTFMCSSWYFLRYPSSKCSTKPFEKNEINKWLPVDQYVGGVEHAILHLLYARFFTKALRDNELFDIDEPFKKLLTQGMVQAAAYKNNKTGKYVSPSDITDLSNPTDPIDNSKLEVLFEKMSKSKYNGIDPESVIKKYGADTARMFILFKAPPEKDLEWGDTDVEGQFRFLSRIWKLYINCAKDINSKSNSYPDKEKSLIKSMNIAIKEISNDILNNQFNTAISELMKFYNSLSNSINDINNNLKIDALKTFCIMLAPFAPHIAEEIWHLIGFKKSVHLEHWPSFNAEALKEDSYELVIQVNGKVRDKVNINNDMSENQIKELTLKRPNILKWTQDKEIRKIIIVKGKIMNIVV
;
A
#
# COMPACT_ATOMS: atom_id res chain seq x y z
N MET A 1 -23.44 -34.44 -13.98
CA MET A 1 -24.91 -34.43 -13.98
C MET A 1 -25.36 -34.51 -12.54
N ILE A 2 -25.82 -33.39 -11.97
CA ILE A 2 -26.32 -33.31 -10.60
C ILE A 2 -27.77 -33.78 -10.63
N SER A 3 -28.10 -34.82 -9.87
CA SER A 3 -29.47 -35.35 -9.73
C SER A 3 -30.40 -34.34 -9.04
N PRO A 4 -31.60 -34.07 -9.58
CA PRO A 4 -32.45 -32.99 -9.05
C PRO A 4 -33.45 -33.45 -7.97
N ASP A 5 -33.27 -34.57 -7.31
CA ASP A 5 -34.29 -35.14 -6.40
C ASP A 5 -33.87 -35.13 -4.94
N LYS A 6 -33.92 -33.96 -4.31
CA LYS A 6 -34.29 -33.81 -2.89
C LYS A 6 -35.15 -32.55 -2.75
N LYS A 7 -36.47 -32.72 -2.66
CA LYS A 7 -37.41 -31.71 -2.20
C LYS A 7 -37.02 -31.35 -0.76
N TYR A 8 -36.47 -30.12 -0.59
CA TYR A 8 -36.33 -29.51 0.72
C TYR A 8 -37.66 -28.86 1.09
N GLU A 9 -38.43 -29.51 1.95
CA GLU A 9 -39.49 -28.87 2.75
C GLU A 9 -38.87 -28.29 4.02
N ALA A 10 -38.15 -27.16 3.90
CA ALA A 10 -37.88 -26.29 5.01
C ALA A 10 -38.85 -25.09 4.92
N ASP A 11 -39.08 -24.41 6.04
CA ASP A 11 -39.89 -23.19 6.08
C ASP A 11 -39.20 -22.12 5.20
N THR A 12 -39.47 -22.17 3.89
CA THR A 12 -38.77 -21.47 2.82
C THR A 12 -38.99 -19.94 2.84
N ASN A 13 -39.73 -19.43 3.80
CA ASN A 13 -40.11 -18.01 3.85
C ASN A 13 -39.03 -17.11 4.44
N LEU A 14 -38.11 -17.64 5.24
CA LEU A 14 -37.07 -16.87 5.89
C LEU A 14 -35.70 -17.09 5.23
N TYR A 15 -34.94 -15.99 5.04
CA TYR A 15 -33.55 -16.06 4.57
C TYR A 15 -32.67 -16.68 5.65
N ASN A 16 -32.08 -17.84 5.37
CA ASN A 16 -31.15 -18.54 6.25
C ASN A 16 -29.74 -18.59 5.61
N PRO A 17 -28.89 -17.58 5.84
CA PRO A 17 -27.57 -17.53 5.23
C PRO A 17 -26.68 -18.72 5.61
N SER A 18 -26.77 -19.21 6.85
CA SER A 18 -25.92 -20.31 7.34
C SER A 18 -26.05 -21.59 6.53
N GLU A 19 -27.30 -21.95 6.12
CA GLU A 19 -27.53 -23.11 5.30
C GLU A 19 -27.13 -22.90 3.84
N ILE A 20 -27.50 -21.75 3.27
CA ILE A 20 -27.24 -21.39 1.87
C ILE A 20 -25.72 -21.31 1.63
N GLU A 21 -25.02 -20.62 2.48
CA GLU A 21 -23.58 -20.41 2.35
C GLU A 21 -22.80 -21.72 2.46
N LYS A 22 -23.12 -22.52 3.47
CA LYS A 22 -22.48 -23.84 3.64
C LYS A 22 -22.73 -24.78 2.46
N LYS A 23 -23.98 -24.81 1.92
CA LYS A 23 -24.33 -25.58 0.75
C LYS A 23 -23.47 -25.21 -0.46
N TRP A 24 -23.41 -23.92 -0.79
CA TRP A 24 -22.71 -23.48 -2.00
C TRP A 24 -21.21 -23.53 -1.88
N GLN A 25 -20.62 -23.22 -0.73
CA GLN A 25 -19.20 -23.39 -0.48
C GLN A 25 -18.75 -24.85 -0.67
N SER A 26 -19.57 -25.81 -0.23
CA SER A 26 -19.30 -27.23 -0.43
C SER A 26 -19.32 -27.60 -1.92
N ILE A 27 -20.39 -27.20 -2.64
CA ILE A 27 -20.54 -27.49 -4.08
C ILE A 27 -19.42 -26.85 -4.89
N TRP A 28 -19.13 -25.56 -4.68
CA TRP A 28 -18.06 -24.86 -5.40
C TRP A 28 -16.68 -25.48 -5.17
N THR A 29 -16.43 -25.99 -3.95
CA THR A 29 -15.20 -26.71 -3.63
C THR A 29 -15.13 -28.04 -4.38
N GLU A 30 -16.22 -28.82 -4.41
CA GLU A 30 -16.28 -30.12 -5.07
C GLU A 30 -16.03 -30.00 -6.58
N ILE A 31 -16.69 -29.05 -7.25
CA ILE A 31 -16.54 -28.84 -8.70
C ILE A 31 -15.34 -27.96 -9.07
N ASN A 32 -14.61 -27.43 -8.10
CA ASN A 32 -13.46 -26.54 -8.27
C ASN A 32 -13.73 -25.38 -9.26
N ILE A 33 -14.89 -24.71 -9.09
CA ILE A 33 -15.44 -23.73 -10.04
C ILE A 33 -14.54 -22.54 -10.32
N TYR A 34 -13.61 -22.23 -9.40
CA TYR A 34 -12.70 -21.06 -9.48
C TYR A 34 -11.29 -21.44 -9.89
N LYS A 35 -11.07 -22.67 -10.36
CA LYS A 35 -9.79 -23.08 -10.92
C LYS A 35 -9.40 -22.15 -12.06
N THR A 36 -8.14 -21.69 -12.06
CA THR A 36 -7.60 -20.85 -13.12
C THR A 36 -7.43 -21.65 -14.40
N ASP A 37 -7.99 -21.17 -15.50
CA ASP A 37 -7.85 -21.79 -16.82
C ASP A 37 -6.43 -21.64 -17.34
N GLU A 38 -5.99 -22.59 -18.17
CA GLU A 38 -4.75 -22.46 -18.94
C GLU A 38 -4.91 -21.37 -20.00
N LEU A 39 -3.93 -20.45 -20.08
CA LEU A 39 -3.96 -19.39 -21.09
C LEU A 39 -3.58 -19.92 -22.45
N THR A 40 -4.44 -19.69 -23.43
CA THR A 40 -4.13 -19.80 -24.87
C THR A 40 -3.60 -18.45 -25.38
N GLU A 41 -3.09 -18.41 -26.62
CA GLU A 41 -2.56 -17.17 -27.25
C GLU A 41 -3.61 -16.05 -27.33
N ASN A 42 -4.88 -16.39 -27.41
CA ASN A 42 -5.99 -15.43 -27.53
C ASN A 42 -6.75 -15.20 -26.23
N SER A 43 -6.27 -15.72 -25.11
CA SER A 43 -6.94 -15.53 -23.81
C SER A 43 -6.80 -14.11 -23.30
N ASP A 44 -7.93 -13.43 -22.99
CA ASP A 44 -7.91 -12.19 -22.22
C ASP A 44 -7.75 -12.55 -20.74
N LYS A 45 -6.61 -12.19 -20.17
CA LYS A 45 -6.23 -12.56 -18.79
C LYS A 45 -6.53 -11.46 -17.81
N PHE A 46 -6.69 -11.85 -16.55
CA PHE A 46 -6.71 -10.92 -15.43
C PHE A 46 -6.09 -11.54 -14.19
N TYR A 47 -5.05 -10.95 -13.67
CA TYR A 47 -4.41 -11.36 -12.44
C TYR A 47 -4.85 -10.46 -11.28
N ALA A 48 -5.74 -10.95 -10.44
CA ALA A 48 -6.19 -10.29 -9.22
C ALA A 48 -5.43 -10.85 -8.01
N LEU A 49 -4.76 -9.99 -7.26
CA LEU A 49 -3.94 -10.42 -6.14
C LEU A 49 -4.15 -9.50 -4.92
N SER A 50 -4.43 -10.11 -3.78
CA SER A 50 -4.31 -9.46 -2.47
C SER A 50 -2.93 -9.71 -1.87
N MET A 51 -2.44 -8.77 -1.07
CA MET A 51 -1.33 -9.08 -0.18
C MET A 51 -1.70 -10.27 0.68
N PHE A 52 -0.88 -11.33 0.65
CA PHE A 52 -1.15 -12.54 1.41
C PHE A 52 -0.97 -12.31 2.91
N PRO A 53 -1.75 -13.02 3.75
CA PRO A 53 -1.74 -12.78 5.18
C PRO A 53 -0.53 -13.40 5.86
N TYR A 54 -0.17 -12.81 7.00
CA TYR A 54 0.75 -13.37 7.95
C TYR A 54 -0.01 -14.25 8.96
N PRO A 55 0.28 -15.55 9.09
CA PRO A 55 -0.51 -16.48 9.92
C PRO A 55 -0.16 -16.35 11.40
N SER A 56 -0.44 -15.20 12.03
CA SER A 56 -0.12 -14.91 13.44
C SER A 56 -1.29 -15.14 14.42
N GLY A 57 -2.45 -15.56 13.93
CA GLY A 57 -3.66 -15.77 14.75
C GLY A 57 -4.94 -15.75 13.93
N ASN A 58 -6.02 -15.21 14.48
CA ASN A 58 -7.30 -15.10 13.79
C ASN A 58 -7.28 -13.98 12.74
N LEU A 59 -8.12 -14.11 11.72
CA LEU A 59 -8.45 -13.00 10.84
C LEU A 59 -9.10 -11.86 11.65
N HIS A 60 -8.98 -10.65 11.15
CA HIS A 60 -9.71 -9.48 11.61
C HIS A 60 -10.43 -8.82 10.43
N MET A 61 -11.36 -7.89 10.70
CA MET A 61 -12.18 -7.28 9.65
C MET A 61 -11.37 -6.51 8.58
N GLY A 62 -10.15 -6.06 8.90
CA GLY A 62 -9.23 -5.49 7.90
C GLY A 62 -8.79 -6.52 6.85
N HIS A 63 -8.55 -7.77 7.24
CA HIS A 63 -8.30 -8.87 6.29
C HIS A 63 -9.54 -9.13 5.43
N VAL A 64 -10.73 -9.19 6.05
CA VAL A 64 -12.00 -9.38 5.31
C VAL A 64 -12.15 -8.29 4.25
N ARG A 65 -11.87 -7.03 4.58
CA ARG A 65 -11.94 -5.91 3.63
C ARG A 65 -11.03 -6.10 2.44
N ASN A 66 -9.77 -6.43 2.68
CA ASN A 66 -8.79 -6.66 1.62
C ASN A 66 -9.25 -7.76 0.65
N TYR A 67 -9.60 -8.93 1.20
CA TYR A 67 -9.91 -10.10 0.37
C TYR A 67 -11.26 -10.00 -0.33
N VAL A 68 -12.27 -9.39 0.30
CA VAL A 68 -13.58 -9.17 -0.31
C VAL A 68 -13.51 -8.18 -1.47
N ILE A 69 -12.72 -7.11 -1.36
CA ILE A 69 -12.49 -6.16 -2.46
C ILE A 69 -11.86 -6.86 -3.66
N THR A 70 -10.80 -7.63 -3.43
CA THR A 70 -10.12 -8.37 -4.51
C THR A 70 -11.02 -9.41 -5.14
N ASP A 71 -11.79 -10.13 -4.31
CA ASP A 71 -12.74 -11.14 -4.77
C ASP A 71 -13.86 -10.56 -5.65
N LEU A 72 -14.41 -9.41 -5.27
CA LEU A 72 -15.40 -8.71 -6.10
C LEU A 72 -14.83 -8.40 -7.48
N ILE A 73 -13.62 -7.83 -7.53
CA ILE A 73 -12.95 -7.49 -8.79
C ILE A 73 -12.70 -8.76 -9.62
N ALA A 74 -12.19 -9.82 -8.99
CA ALA A 74 -11.93 -11.10 -9.65
C ALA A 74 -13.20 -11.70 -10.25
N ARG A 75 -14.32 -11.72 -9.50
CA ARG A 75 -15.62 -12.20 -9.98
C ARG A 75 -16.13 -11.37 -11.15
N PHE A 76 -16.07 -10.05 -11.04
CA PHE A 76 -16.50 -9.16 -12.13
C PHE A 76 -15.71 -9.42 -13.41
N GLN A 77 -14.39 -9.62 -13.33
CA GLN A 77 -13.58 -9.91 -14.50
C GLN A 77 -13.88 -11.28 -15.11
N ARG A 78 -14.23 -12.30 -14.27
CA ARG A 78 -14.73 -13.59 -14.78
C ARG A 78 -16.04 -13.41 -15.54
N PHE A 79 -17.01 -12.65 -15.00
CA PHE A 79 -18.24 -12.31 -15.71
C PHE A 79 -17.99 -11.55 -17.02
N LYS A 80 -16.88 -10.82 -17.14
CA LYS A 80 -16.45 -10.18 -18.39
C LYS A 80 -15.81 -11.17 -19.37
N GLY A 81 -15.74 -12.45 -19.04
CA GLY A 81 -15.22 -13.53 -19.89
C GLY A 81 -13.70 -13.68 -19.85
N LYS A 82 -13.02 -13.09 -18.86
CA LYS A 82 -11.56 -13.21 -18.74
C LYS A 82 -11.14 -14.48 -18.01
N SER A 83 -9.98 -15.01 -18.39
CA SER A 83 -9.28 -16.01 -17.58
C SER A 83 -8.66 -15.32 -16.37
N VAL A 84 -9.14 -15.64 -15.15
CA VAL A 84 -8.76 -14.94 -13.93
C VAL A 84 -7.87 -15.81 -13.05
N LEU A 85 -6.66 -15.32 -12.77
CA LEU A 85 -5.78 -15.84 -11.72
C LEU A 85 -6.05 -15.08 -10.42
N HIS A 86 -6.68 -15.76 -9.44
CA HIS A 86 -6.95 -15.23 -8.11
C HIS A 86 -6.47 -16.23 -7.06
N PRO A 87 -5.17 -16.22 -6.72
CA PRO A 87 -4.56 -17.19 -5.80
C PRO A 87 -4.58 -16.70 -4.37
N MET A 88 -4.22 -17.59 -3.43
CA MET A 88 -3.98 -17.31 -2.02
C MET A 88 -2.74 -18.07 -1.54
N GLY A 89 -2.07 -17.52 -0.53
CA GLY A 89 -0.93 -18.12 0.14
C GLY A 89 -0.66 -17.45 1.48
N TRP A 90 0.52 -17.75 2.08
CA TRP A 90 0.84 -17.37 3.44
C TRP A 90 2.25 -16.82 3.53
N ASP A 91 2.41 -15.59 4.03
CA ASP A 91 3.70 -15.06 4.46
C ASP A 91 4.00 -15.61 5.85
N ALA A 92 4.74 -16.72 5.91
CA ALA A 92 4.71 -17.61 7.05
C ALA A 92 6.01 -17.68 7.86
N PHE A 93 7.08 -17.00 7.42
CA PHE A 93 8.29 -16.79 8.18
C PHE A 93 8.24 -15.51 9.03
N GLY A 94 9.15 -15.41 9.99
CA GLY A 94 9.43 -14.17 10.71
C GLY A 94 9.08 -14.20 12.19
N LEU A 95 9.45 -13.12 12.83
CA LEU A 95 9.43 -12.91 14.29
C LEU A 95 8.07 -13.13 14.97
N PRO A 96 6.91 -12.73 14.41
CA PRO A 96 5.65 -12.87 15.14
C PRO A 96 5.30 -14.32 15.46
N ALA A 97 5.56 -15.22 14.50
CA ALA A 97 5.31 -16.64 14.70
C ALA A 97 6.30 -17.24 15.70
N GLU A 98 7.57 -16.83 15.62
CA GLU A 98 8.61 -17.29 16.54
C GLU A 98 8.34 -16.82 17.97
N ASN A 99 8.07 -15.55 18.21
CA ASN A 99 7.78 -15.02 19.54
C ASN A 99 6.51 -15.67 20.14
N ALA A 100 5.44 -15.80 19.34
CA ALA A 100 4.23 -16.47 19.80
C ALA A 100 4.44 -17.96 20.12
N ALA A 101 5.34 -18.63 19.41
CA ALA A 101 5.71 -20.02 19.68
C ALA A 101 6.53 -20.14 20.96
N ILE A 102 7.49 -19.23 21.18
CA ILE A 102 8.29 -19.15 22.42
C ILE A 102 7.39 -18.94 23.63
N GLU A 103 6.47 -17.98 23.59
CA GLU A 103 5.51 -17.69 24.67
C GLU A 103 4.65 -18.91 25.03
N ARG A 104 4.37 -19.78 24.07
CA ARG A 104 3.52 -20.97 24.24
C ARG A 104 4.29 -22.27 24.44
N GLY A 105 5.62 -22.23 24.38
CA GLY A 105 6.48 -23.42 24.53
C GLY A 105 6.29 -24.45 23.40
N ILE A 106 6.00 -24.01 22.18
CA ILE A 106 5.78 -24.90 21.02
C ILE A 106 6.69 -24.51 19.85
N SER A 107 6.88 -25.42 18.88
CA SER A 107 7.67 -25.13 17.69
C SER A 107 7.00 -24.07 16.80
N PRO A 108 7.72 -23.07 16.25
CA PRO A 108 7.19 -22.11 15.29
C PRO A 108 6.53 -22.76 14.08
N SER A 109 7.08 -23.86 13.57
CA SER A 109 6.52 -24.63 12.46
C SER A 109 5.12 -25.16 12.79
N VAL A 110 4.97 -25.76 13.98
CA VAL A 110 3.67 -26.30 14.44
C VAL A 110 2.65 -25.18 14.64
N TRP A 111 3.08 -24.09 15.29
CA TRP A 111 2.24 -22.92 15.52
C TRP A 111 1.76 -22.29 14.20
N THR A 112 2.68 -22.07 13.27
CA THR A 112 2.39 -21.46 11.96
C THR A 112 1.43 -22.33 11.15
N LYS A 113 1.65 -23.64 11.06
CA LYS A 113 0.76 -24.58 10.34
C LYS A 113 -0.64 -24.63 10.94
N LYS A 114 -0.74 -24.59 12.27
CA LYS A 114 -2.04 -24.51 12.96
C LYS A 114 -2.78 -23.23 12.60
N ASN A 115 -2.09 -22.09 12.60
CA ASN A 115 -2.70 -20.81 12.24
C ASN A 115 -3.10 -20.75 10.76
N ILE A 116 -2.27 -21.26 9.85
CA ILE A 116 -2.62 -21.37 8.42
C ILE A 116 -3.93 -22.16 8.27
N SER A 117 -4.03 -23.33 8.88
CA SER A 117 -5.22 -24.18 8.80
C SER A 117 -6.46 -23.44 9.34
N HIS A 118 -6.32 -22.74 10.47
CA HIS A 118 -7.42 -21.99 11.07
C HIS A 118 -7.84 -20.78 10.20
N MET A 119 -6.90 -19.94 9.81
CA MET A 119 -7.19 -18.78 8.95
C MET A 119 -7.74 -19.18 7.58
N LYS A 120 -7.28 -20.30 7.02
CA LYS A 120 -7.83 -20.87 5.79
C LYS A 120 -9.31 -21.25 5.96
N SER A 121 -9.68 -21.87 7.09
CA SER A 121 -11.09 -22.16 7.38
C SER A 121 -11.93 -20.89 7.46
N GLN A 122 -11.42 -19.83 8.11
CA GLN A 122 -12.10 -18.53 8.20
C GLN A 122 -12.24 -17.84 6.82
N LEU A 123 -11.19 -17.91 5.96
CA LEU A 123 -11.27 -17.37 4.58
C LEU A 123 -12.28 -18.12 3.71
N LYS A 124 -12.37 -19.43 3.88
CA LYS A 124 -13.37 -20.24 3.16
C LYS A 124 -14.80 -19.86 3.52
N LEU A 125 -15.07 -19.49 4.78
CA LEU A 125 -16.38 -19.00 5.20
C LEU A 125 -16.83 -17.74 4.46
N LEU A 126 -15.90 -16.93 3.94
CA LEU A 126 -16.21 -15.73 3.15
C LEU A 126 -16.67 -16.05 1.72
N GLY A 127 -16.56 -17.29 1.28
CA GLY A 127 -16.92 -17.71 -0.07
C GLY A 127 -16.10 -17.06 -1.17
N LEU A 128 -14.81 -16.84 -0.93
CA LEU A 128 -13.90 -16.19 -1.90
C LEU A 128 -13.68 -17.07 -3.14
N SER A 129 -13.61 -16.44 -4.31
CA SER A 129 -13.37 -17.11 -5.60
C SER A 129 -11.87 -17.37 -5.85
N VAL A 130 -11.20 -17.97 -4.87
CA VAL A 130 -9.78 -18.26 -4.87
C VAL A 130 -9.47 -19.60 -5.50
N ASP A 131 -8.46 -19.66 -6.35
CA ASP A 131 -7.85 -20.91 -6.83
C ASP A 131 -6.91 -21.47 -5.75
N TRP A 132 -7.46 -22.30 -4.86
CA TRP A 132 -6.74 -22.94 -3.76
C TRP A 132 -5.71 -23.98 -4.21
N ASP A 133 -5.75 -24.45 -5.46
CA ASP A 133 -4.76 -25.38 -6.02
C ASP A 133 -3.38 -24.76 -6.19
N ARG A 134 -3.29 -23.43 -6.12
CA ARG A 134 -2.06 -22.65 -6.24
C ARG A 134 -1.52 -22.15 -4.90
N GLU A 135 -2.13 -22.60 -3.80
CA GLU A 135 -1.72 -22.24 -2.44
C GLU A 135 -0.29 -22.71 -2.12
N PHE A 136 0.44 -21.85 -1.40
CA PHE A 136 1.71 -22.18 -0.76
C PHE A 136 1.95 -21.33 0.49
N ALA A 137 2.88 -21.76 1.34
CA ALA A 137 3.40 -20.98 2.45
C ALA A 137 4.89 -20.68 2.25
N THR A 138 5.32 -19.46 2.56
CA THR A 138 6.73 -19.07 2.39
C THR A 138 7.69 -19.88 3.24
N CYS A 139 7.21 -20.52 4.33
CA CYS A 139 7.98 -21.39 5.21
C CYS A 139 8.08 -22.86 4.74
N ASP A 140 7.41 -23.22 3.65
CA ASP A 140 7.52 -24.57 3.10
C ASP A 140 8.80 -24.71 2.26
N GLU A 141 9.47 -25.87 2.40
CA GLU A 141 10.74 -26.14 1.70
C GLU A 141 10.61 -26.01 0.17
N ASN A 142 9.47 -26.43 -0.39
CA ASN A 142 9.16 -26.31 -1.81
C ASN A 142 8.95 -24.86 -2.30
N TYR A 143 8.85 -23.91 -1.37
CA TYR A 143 8.84 -22.49 -1.69
C TYR A 143 10.21 -21.84 -1.37
N TYR A 144 10.73 -21.97 -0.15
CA TYR A 144 11.93 -21.22 0.22
C TYR A 144 13.22 -21.74 -0.44
N ILE A 145 13.25 -22.97 -0.96
CA ILE A 145 14.32 -23.42 -1.87
C ILE A 145 14.54 -22.43 -3.00
N TRP A 146 13.45 -21.84 -3.52
CA TRP A 146 13.52 -20.88 -4.60
C TRP A 146 13.89 -19.47 -4.12
N THR A 147 13.55 -19.09 -2.90
CA THR A 147 14.10 -17.87 -2.28
C THR A 147 15.62 -17.97 -2.14
N GLN A 148 16.11 -19.14 -1.70
CA GLN A 148 17.55 -19.41 -1.62
C GLN A 148 18.21 -19.41 -3.00
N TYR A 149 17.59 -20.01 -4.00
CA TYR A 149 18.04 -19.97 -5.37
C TYR A 149 18.16 -18.53 -5.91
N LEU A 150 17.12 -17.73 -5.74
CA LEU A 150 17.12 -16.33 -6.16
C LEU A 150 18.19 -15.50 -5.41
N PHE A 151 18.40 -15.76 -4.12
CA PHE A 151 19.52 -15.16 -3.40
C PHE A 151 20.87 -15.49 -4.07
N LEU A 152 21.09 -16.75 -4.47
CA LEU A 152 22.33 -17.15 -5.14
C LEU A 152 22.49 -16.49 -6.52
N GLU A 153 21.41 -16.32 -7.30
CA GLU A 153 21.46 -15.59 -8.56
C GLU A 153 21.82 -14.11 -8.35
N LEU A 154 21.17 -13.44 -7.36
CA LEU A 154 21.51 -12.07 -6.99
C LEU A 154 22.94 -11.93 -6.42
N TYR A 155 23.45 -12.97 -5.75
CA TYR A 155 24.84 -13.01 -5.30
C TYR A 155 25.83 -13.11 -6.47
N LYS A 156 25.55 -13.96 -7.46
CA LYS A 156 26.36 -14.11 -8.69
C LYS A 156 26.43 -12.80 -9.48
N SER A 157 25.33 -12.06 -9.56
CA SER A 157 25.29 -10.75 -10.24
C SER A 157 25.89 -9.60 -9.39
N GLY A 158 26.42 -9.90 -8.20
CA GLY A 158 27.07 -8.91 -7.32
C GLY A 158 26.10 -7.99 -6.59
N LEU A 159 24.79 -8.27 -6.61
CA LEU A 159 23.78 -7.50 -5.90
C LEU A 159 23.71 -7.86 -4.41
N VAL A 160 24.12 -9.07 -4.03
CA VAL A 160 24.23 -9.48 -2.62
C VAL A 160 25.68 -9.39 -2.18
N TYR A 161 25.93 -8.80 -1.00
CA TYR A 161 27.26 -8.70 -0.41
C TYR A 161 27.20 -8.73 1.10
N GLN A 162 28.35 -8.96 1.73
CA GLN A 162 28.50 -8.97 3.18
C GLN A 162 29.51 -7.90 3.60
N LYS A 163 29.15 -7.10 4.60
CA LYS A 163 30.07 -6.16 5.24
C LYS A 163 29.84 -6.06 6.75
N GLU A 164 30.83 -5.62 7.48
CA GLU A 164 30.69 -5.14 8.84
C GLU A 164 30.12 -3.73 8.79
N SER A 165 29.02 -3.50 9.50
CA SER A 165 28.31 -2.23 9.52
C SER A 165 27.65 -1.99 10.86
N GLU A 166 27.52 -0.73 11.23
CA GLU A 166 26.66 -0.34 12.32
C GLU A 166 25.21 -0.51 11.90
N VAL A 167 24.44 -1.29 12.65
CA VAL A 167 23.06 -1.69 12.35
C VAL A 167 22.12 -1.34 13.49
N ASN A 168 20.83 -1.18 13.17
CA ASN A 168 19.78 -1.00 14.17
C ASN A 168 19.48 -2.34 14.83
N TRP A 169 19.65 -2.41 16.13
CA TRP A 169 19.40 -3.59 16.96
C TRP A 169 18.15 -3.35 17.81
N ASP A 170 17.20 -4.25 17.74
CA ASP A 170 16.05 -4.28 18.66
C ASP A 170 16.43 -5.09 19.91
N PRO A 171 16.53 -4.45 21.09
CA PRO A 171 16.95 -5.13 22.32
C PRO A 171 15.86 -6.05 22.92
N ILE A 172 14.60 -5.85 22.57
CA ILE A 172 13.49 -6.69 23.00
C ILE A 172 13.39 -7.93 22.11
N ASP A 173 13.34 -7.72 20.81
CA ASP A 173 13.24 -8.79 19.83
C ASP A 173 14.59 -9.48 19.55
N ASN A 174 15.69 -8.96 20.08
CA ASN A 174 17.07 -9.50 19.92
C ASN A 174 17.43 -9.78 18.45
N THR A 175 17.18 -8.82 17.58
CA THR A 175 17.45 -8.95 16.14
C THR A 175 17.78 -7.60 15.50
N VAL A 176 18.43 -7.67 14.35
CA VAL A 176 18.71 -6.50 13.51
C VAL A 176 17.44 -6.09 12.77
N LEU A 177 17.26 -4.78 12.65
CA LEU A 177 16.19 -4.15 11.87
C LEU A 177 16.77 -3.43 10.65
N ALA A 178 16.09 -3.54 9.51
CA ALA A 178 16.35 -2.65 8.38
C ALA A 178 15.93 -1.20 8.73
N ASN A 179 16.46 -0.21 8.00
CA ASN A 179 16.18 1.21 8.29
C ASN A 179 14.68 1.52 8.19
N GLU A 180 13.99 0.87 7.26
CA GLU A 180 12.54 1.00 7.01
C GLU A 180 11.68 0.46 8.16
N GLN A 181 12.28 -0.30 9.06
CA GLN A 181 11.63 -0.92 10.22
C GLN A 181 11.84 -0.10 11.52
N VAL A 182 12.44 1.08 11.39
CA VAL A 182 12.64 2.03 12.49
C VAL A 182 11.86 3.29 12.18
N ASP A 183 11.04 3.74 13.14
CA ASP A 183 10.24 4.96 12.97
C ASP A 183 11.06 6.25 13.13
N SER A 184 10.41 7.40 12.97
CA SER A 184 11.05 8.72 13.08
C SER A 184 11.54 9.04 14.49
N GLU A 185 11.05 8.31 15.51
CA GLU A 185 11.47 8.47 16.91
C GLU A 185 12.63 7.51 17.28
N GLY A 186 13.14 6.75 16.31
CA GLY A 186 14.21 5.77 16.54
C GLY A 186 13.73 4.50 17.27
N LYS A 187 12.45 4.16 17.15
CA LYS A 187 11.86 2.99 17.77
C LYS A 187 11.60 1.89 16.73
N SER A 188 11.67 0.65 17.19
CA SER A 188 11.26 -0.51 16.39
C SER A 188 9.77 -0.41 16.06
N TRP A 189 9.43 -0.51 14.78
CA TRP A 189 8.04 -0.50 14.28
C TRP A 189 7.14 -1.55 14.89
N ARG A 190 7.73 -2.59 15.48
CA ARG A 190 7.06 -3.74 16.05
C ARG A 190 7.06 -3.74 17.58
N SER A 191 8.24 -3.82 18.20
CA SER A 191 8.38 -3.92 19.65
C SER A 191 8.12 -2.59 20.36
N GLY A 192 8.25 -1.46 19.63
CA GLY A 192 8.24 -0.10 20.20
C GLY A 192 9.49 0.22 21.02
N ALA A 193 10.46 -0.71 21.07
CA ALA A 193 11.71 -0.47 21.78
C ALA A 193 12.56 0.57 21.04
N VAL A 194 13.27 1.38 21.80
CA VAL A 194 14.32 2.24 21.25
C VAL A 194 15.44 1.37 20.72
N VAL A 195 15.80 1.54 19.45
CA VAL A 195 16.83 0.73 18.80
C VAL A 195 18.23 1.10 19.30
N GLU A 196 19.08 0.10 19.43
CA GLU A 196 20.51 0.26 19.73
C GLU A 196 21.32 0.18 18.44
N LYS A 197 22.52 0.80 18.42
CA LYS A 197 23.47 0.64 17.33
C LYS A 197 24.48 -0.44 17.71
N LYS A 198 24.62 -1.46 16.84
CA LYS A 198 25.62 -2.54 17.01
C LYS A 198 26.44 -2.70 15.74
N LEU A 199 27.74 -2.92 15.90
CA LEU A 199 28.64 -3.22 14.79
C LEU A 199 28.61 -4.73 14.54
N LEU A 200 28.02 -5.15 13.43
CA LEU A 200 27.85 -6.56 13.08
C LEU A 200 28.18 -6.80 11.61
N LYS A 201 28.68 -7.98 11.30
CA LYS A 201 28.91 -8.44 9.93
C LYS A 201 27.63 -8.99 9.36
N GLN A 202 27.05 -8.33 8.35
CA GLN A 202 25.70 -8.58 7.86
C GLN A 202 25.63 -8.67 6.35
N TRP A 203 24.57 -9.30 5.83
CA TRP A 203 24.25 -9.39 4.41
C TRP A 203 23.35 -8.26 3.97
N PHE A 204 23.63 -7.73 2.78
CA PHE A 204 22.93 -6.60 2.15
C PHE A 204 22.59 -6.89 0.71
N LEU A 205 21.48 -6.30 0.23
CA LEU A 205 21.11 -6.18 -1.18
C LEU A 205 21.35 -4.75 -1.68
N ARG A 206 22.01 -4.60 -2.83
CA ARG A 206 22.33 -3.31 -3.47
C ARG A 206 21.11 -2.71 -4.16
N ILE A 207 20.04 -2.44 -3.41
CA ILE A 207 18.87 -1.73 -3.93
C ILE A 207 19.21 -0.34 -4.43
N THR A 208 20.28 0.27 -3.90
CA THR A 208 20.77 1.59 -4.33
C THR A 208 21.23 1.62 -5.77
N ASN A 209 21.65 0.50 -6.34
CA ASN A 209 22.00 0.40 -7.77
C ASN A 209 20.79 0.66 -8.68
N TYR A 210 19.58 0.47 -8.16
CA TYR A 210 18.31 0.67 -8.88
C TYR A 210 17.60 1.97 -8.49
N ALA A 211 18.21 2.81 -7.63
CA ALA A 211 17.56 4.00 -7.10
C ALA A 211 17.05 4.96 -8.20
N ASP A 212 17.84 5.21 -9.23
CA ASP A 212 17.43 6.05 -10.36
C ASP A 212 16.29 5.45 -11.17
N GLU A 213 16.36 4.15 -11.47
CA GLU A 213 15.34 3.46 -12.24
C GLU A 213 14.04 3.35 -11.45
N LEU A 214 14.11 3.00 -10.15
CA LEU A 214 12.95 2.95 -9.26
C LEU A 214 12.26 4.30 -9.16
N LEU A 215 13.04 5.40 -9.13
CA LEU A 215 12.51 6.74 -9.07
C LEU A 215 11.87 7.16 -10.40
N LYS A 216 12.61 7.00 -11.53
CA LYS A 216 12.13 7.35 -12.87
C LYS A 216 10.86 6.58 -13.23
N ASP A 217 10.81 5.30 -12.89
CA ASP A 217 9.69 4.44 -13.27
C ASP A 217 8.43 4.65 -12.41
N LEU A 218 8.47 5.53 -11.39
CA LEU A 218 7.24 6.02 -10.74
C LEU A 218 6.31 6.73 -11.75
N GLU A 219 6.87 7.33 -12.80
CA GLU A 219 6.11 7.95 -13.88
C GLU A 219 5.30 6.94 -14.71
N LYS A 220 5.73 5.66 -14.76
CA LYS A 220 5.01 4.58 -15.45
C LYS A 220 3.84 4.00 -14.64
N LEU A 221 3.75 4.36 -13.35
CA LEU A 221 2.76 3.83 -12.41
C LEU A 221 1.48 4.70 -12.35
N ASP A 222 0.85 4.93 -13.51
CA ASP A 222 -0.33 5.81 -13.66
C ASP A 222 -1.51 5.38 -12.79
N ASN A 223 -1.66 4.08 -12.55
CA ASN A 223 -2.77 3.50 -11.79
C ASN A 223 -2.39 3.17 -10.33
N TRP A 224 -1.35 3.81 -9.81
CA TRP A 224 -0.99 3.73 -8.40
C TRP A 224 -1.46 4.99 -7.65
N PRO A 225 -1.87 4.87 -6.37
CA PRO A 225 -2.21 6.04 -5.56
C PRO A 225 -1.03 7.01 -5.47
N GLU A 226 -1.30 8.30 -5.73
CA GLU A 226 -0.27 9.34 -5.70
C GLU A 226 0.48 9.39 -4.37
N ARG A 227 -0.24 9.15 -3.27
CA ARG A 227 0.36 9.05 -1.93
C ARG A 227 1.49 8.02 -1.86
N VAL A 228 1.33 6.84 -2.48
CA VAL A 228 2.34 5.79 -2.48
C VAL A 228 3.57 6.21 -3.29
N LYS A 229 3.36 6.84 -4.45
CA LYS A 229 4.45 7.36 -5.29
C LYS A 229 5.25 8.43 -4.55
N ILE A 230 4.60 9.37 -3.90
CA ILE A 230 5.25 10.41 -3.08
C ILE A 230 6.04 9.79 -1.91
N MET A 231 5.49 8.75 -1.25
CA MET A 231 6.22 8.07 -0.17
C MET A 231 7.48 7.39 -0.68
N GLN A 232 7.45 6.74 -1.85
CA GLN A 232 8.62 6.12 -2.46
C GLN A 232 9.64 7.15 -2.95
N ASP A 233 9.19 8.23 -3.60
CA ASP A 233 10.05 9.34 -4.03
C ASP A 233 10.80 9.94 -2.85
N ASN A 234 10.09 10.29 -1.78
CA ASN A 234 10.68 10.82 -0.56
C ASN A 234 11.65 9.83 0.11
N TRP A 235 11.35 8.53 0.06
CA TRP A 235 12.20 7.50 0.65
C TRP A 235 13.49 7.29 -0.14
N ILE A 236 13.40 7.22 -1.46
CA ILE A 236 14.56 7.15 -2.36
C ILE A 236 15.37 8.44 -2.22
N GLY A 237 14.73 9.60 -2.17
CA GLY A 237 15.31 10.88 -1.77
C GLY A 237 16.53 11.26 -2.59
N LYS A 238 16.35 11.41 -3.91
CA LYS A 238 17.40 11.84 -4.83
C LYS A 238 17.81 13.28 -4.56
N SER A 239 19.10 13.51 -4.31
CA SER A 239 19.70 14.83 -4.14
C SER A 239 20.77 15.06 -5.20
N ILE A 240 20.59 16.08 -6.02
CA ILE A 240 21.57 16.51 -7.01
C ILE A 240 22.38 17.64 -6.41
N GLY A 241 23.68 17.47 -6.34
CA GLY A 241 24.60 18.43 -5.74
C GLY A 241 26.01 18.25 -6.25
N ALA A 242 26.96 18.72 -5.48
CA ALA A 242 28.39 18.59 -5.76
C ALA A 242 29.17 18.20 -4.49
N ASN A 243 30.17 17.37 -4.68
CA ASN A 243 31.24 17.20 -3.71
C ASN A 243 32.21 18.37 -3.89
N ILE A 244 32.45 19.15 -2.84
CA ILE A 244 33.37 20.29 -2.83
C ILE A 244 34.60 19.90 -2.01
N ASN A 245 35.77 20.08 -2.57
CA ASN A 245 37.05 19.79 -1.94
C ASN A 245 37.65 21.04 -1.35
N PHE A 246 37.81 21.08 -0.04
CA PHE A 246 38.52 22.14 0.69
C PHE A 246 39.93 21.65 1.02
N ASN A 247 40.96 22.37 0.66
CA ASN A 247 42.35 22.07 1.03
C ASN A 247 42.58 22.38 2.51
N ILE A 248 43.37 21.56 3.22
CA ILE A 248 43.72 21.80 4.62
C ILE A 248 45.03 22.61 4.66
N ASN A 249 45.05 23.76 5.34
CA ASN A 249 46.18 24.70 5.35
C ASN A 249 47.50 24.07 5.83
N THR A 250 47.45 23.15 6.79
CA THR A 250 48.65 22.47 7.35
C THR A 250 49.22 21.39 6.42
N ASN A 251 48.47 20.95 5.38
CA ASN A 251 48.91 19.98 4.40
C ASN A 251 48.07 20.10 3.10
N PRO A 252 48.53 20.87 2.11
CA PRO A 252 47.81 21.15 0.87
C PRO A 252 47.47 19.90 0.02
N GLU A 253 48.21 18.80 0.21
CA GLU A 253 47.87 17.51 -0.45
C GLU A 253 46.64 16.82 0.16
N LYS A 254 46.23 17.26 1.35
CA LYS A 254 45.07 16.68 2.03
C LYS A 254 43.86 17.58 1.88
N LYS A 255 42.76 16.95 1.45
CA LYS A 255 41.48 17.62 1.22
C LYS A 255 40.42 17.09 2.19
N ILE A 256 39.45 17.94 2.55
CA ILE A 256 38.21 17.57 3.14
C ILE A 256 37.11 17.75 2.08
N THR A 257 36.37 16.69 1.82
CA THR A 257 35.29 16.71 0.83
C THR A 257 33.94 16.88 1.54
N VAL A 258 33.16 17.82 1.07
CA VAL A 258 31.82 18.11 1.59
C VAL A 258 30.79 17.96 0.46
N PHE A 259 29.72 17.22 0.70
CA PHE A 259 28.62 17.20 -0.23
C PHE A 259 27.65 18.35 0.07
N THR A 260 27.25 19.08 -0.98
CA THR A 260 26.23 20.14 -0.86
C THR A 260 25.26 20.12 -2.03
N THR A 261 23.99 20.38 -1.76
CA THR A 261 22.96 20.67 -2.77
C THR A 261 22.86 22.17 -3.06
N ARG A 262 23.64 23.00 -2.32
CA ARG A 262 23.64 24.47 -2.36
C ARG A 262 25.00 25.05 -2.71
N PRO A 263 25.62 24.73 -3.87
CA PRO A 263 26.85 25.36 -4.31
C PRO A 263 26.76 26.89 -4.39
N ASP A 264 25.56 27.43 -4.60
CA ASP A 264 25.24 28.87 -4.60
C ASP A 264 25.60 29.57 -3.30
N THR A 265 25.70 28.88 -2.17
CA THR A 265 26.02 29.45 -0.86
C THR A 265 27.52 29.35 -0.51
N LEU A 266 28.34 28.81 -1.39
CA LEU A 266 29.76 28.50 -1.11
C LEU A 266 30.60 29.72 -0.68
N PHE A 267 30.29 30.92 -1.20
CA PHE A 267 30.92 32.18 -0.79
C PHE A 267 30.54 32.61 0.63
N GLY A 268 29.44 32.07 1.20
CA GLY A 268 28.95 32.33 2.54
C GLY A 268 29.36 31.28 3.58
N VAL A 269 30.25 30.37 3.22
CA VAL A 269 30.75 29.34 4.15
C VAL A 269 31.70 30.01 5.16
N THR A 270 31.40 29.91 6.45
CA THR A 270 32.19 30.51 7.54
C THR A 270 32.81 29.46 8.45
N TYR A 271 32.41 28.22 8.36
CA TYR A 271 33.06 27.08 9.04
C TYR A 271 32.79 25.76 8.30
N LEU A 272 33.61 24.74 8.56
CA LEU A 272 33.30 23.35 8.24
C LEU A 272 33.00 22.61 9.54
N ALA A 273 32.04 21.72 9.52
CA ALA A 273 31.75 20.81 10.63
C ALA A 273 31.99 19.37 10.24
N ILE A 274 32.63 18.60 11.11
CA ILE A 274 32.89 17.18 10.93
C ILE A 274 32.23 16.37 12.07
N SER A 275 31.94 15.13 11.79
CA SER A 275 31.41 14.18 12.78
C SER A 275 32.48 13.83 13.84
N VAL A 276 32.00 13.34 14.99
CA VAL A 276 32.87 12.90 16.10
C VAL A 276 33.77 11.69 15.77
N ASN A 277 33.49 10.97 14.70
CA ASN A 277 34.26 9.82 14.25
C ASN A 277 35.07 10.07 12.95
N HIS A 278 35.02 11.28 12.44
CA HIS A 278 35.71 11.63 11.19
C HIS A 278 37.22 11.37 11.25
N SER A 279 37.78 10.86 10.16
CA SER A 279 39.21 10.46 10.09
C SER A 279 40.23 11.59 10.42
N LEU A 280 39.85 12.84 10.20
CA LEU A 280 40.68 14.00 10.51
C LEU A 280 40.93 14.20 12.02
N ILE A 281 40.07 13.67 12.90
CA ILE A 281 40.24 13.76 14.35
C ILE A 281 41.56 13.14 14.79
N LYS A 282 42.00 12.07 14.14
CA LYS A 282 43.32 11.45 14.40
C LYS A 282 44.51 12.35 14.16
N LYS A 283 44.32 13.53 13.57
CA LYS A 283 45.37 14.52 13.27
C LYS A 283 45.37 15.70 14.22
N ILE A 284 44.40 15.76 15.11
CA ILE A 284 44.38 16.76 16.18
C ILE A 284 45.39 16.30 17.24
N THR A 285 46.27 17.17 17.61
CA THR A 285 47.38 16.89 18.57
C THR A 285 47.16 17.53 19.92
N ASP A 286 46.22 18.47 19.99
CA ASP A 286 45.91 19.18 21.23
C ASP A 286 45.12 18.28 22.17
N HIS A 287 45.65 18.01 23.37
CA HIS A 287 45.11 17.14 24.36
C HIS A 287 43.73 17.58 24.90
N GLU A 288 43.52 18.87 25.07
CA GLU A 288 42.27 19.43 25.56
C GLU A 288 41.16 19.21 24.55
N THR A 289 41.41 19.56 23.28
CA THR A 289 40.46 19.29 22.18
C THR A 289 40.11 17.80 22.02
N ILE A 290 41.10 16.92 22.16
CA ILE A 290 40.87 15.46 22.10
C ILE A 290 39.95 15.02 23.25
N GLN A 291 40.17 15.49 24.45
CA GLN A 291 39.39 15.17 25.63
C GLN A 291 37.93 15.63 25.48
N ASP A 292 37.76 16.86 24.96
CA ASP A 292 36.44 17.43 24.69
C ASP A 292 35.68 16.61 23.63
N ILE A 293 36.36 16.15 22.59
CA ILE A 293 35.74 15.27 21.58
C ILE A 293 35.33 13.93 22.19
N GLU A 294 36.12 13.33 23.06
CA GLU A 294 35.74 12.10 23.75
C GLU A 294 34.58 12.33 24.72
N ASN A 295 34.53 13.46 25.41
CA ASN A 295 33.37 13.85 26.22
C ASN A 295 32.10 14.02 25.39
N LEU A 296 32.23 14.65 24.21
CA LEU A 296 31.11 14.78 23.26
C LEU A 296 30.63 13.42 22.73
N LYS A 297 31.53 12.49 22.44
CA LYS A 297 31.16 11.12 22.05
C LYS A 297 30.33 10.42 23.15
N GLN A 298 30.79 10.56 24.39
CA GLN A 298 30.07 9.99 25.54
C GLN A 298 28.72 10.66 25.73
N TYR A 299 28.65 11.97 25.60
CA TYR A 299 27.38 12.73 25.65
C TYR A 299 26.40 12.26 24.60
N LEU A 300 26.81 12.11 23.34
CA LEU A 300 26.00 11.62 22.23
C LEU A 300 25.52 10.18 22.44
N LYS A 301 26.38 9.35 23.03
CA LYS A 301 26.03 7.96 23.36
C LYS A 301 24.94 7.89 24.44
N ASN A 302 24.99 8.77 25.43
CA ASN A 302 24.08 8.76 26.58
C ASN A 302 22.74 9.48 26.31
N ASN A 303 22.69 10.40 25.32
CA ASN A 303 21.54 11.26 25.05
C ASN A 303 20.91 11.00 23.66
N LYS A 304 20.92 9.77 23.18
CA LYS A 304 20.47 9.39 21.84
C LYS A 304 19.00 9.77 21.52
N ASN A 305 18.16 10.07 22.50
CA ASN A 305 16.71 10.22 22.35
C ASN A 305 16.15 11.62 22.63
N ASN A 306 17.02 12.59 22.92
CA ASN A 306 16.60 13.98 23.13
C ASN A 306 16.97 14.81 21.89
N GLU A 307 16.27 15.92 21.63
CA GLU A 307 16.80 16.96 20.75
C GLU A 307 18.21 17.29 21.23
N LEU A 308 19.21 16.79 20.48
CA LEU A 308 20.60 16.94 20.86
C LEU A 308 20.93 18.43 20.81
N GLU A 309 21.41 18.96 21.93
CA GLU A 309 21.98 20.30 21.96
C GLU A 309 23.05 20.41 20.89
N LYS A 310 23.04 21.47 20.09
CA LYS A 310 24.02 21.71 19.04
C LYS A 310 25.35 22.11 19.69
N ILE A 311 26.13 21.12 20.08
CA ILE A 311 27.45 21.28 20.72
C ILE A 311 28.54 21.26 19.62
N GLY A 312 29.48 22.19 19.68
CA GLY A 312 30.61 22.29 18.78
C GLY A 312 31.91 22.45 19.51
N ILE A 313 32.94 21.78 19.02
CA ILE A 313 34.32 21.89 19.50
C ILE A 313 35.16 22.45 18.37
N LYS A 314 35.76 23.64 18.55
CA LYS A 314 36.65 24.26 17.58
C LYS A 314 37.99 23.51 17.58
N THR A 315 38.46 23.11 16.41
CA THR A 315 39.76 22.45 16.28
C THR A 315 40.84 23.45 15.86
N SER A 316 42.10 23.04 15.95
CA SER A 316 43.24 23.79 15.39
C SER A 316 43.36 23.70 13.87
N LEU A 317 42.52 22.89 13.22
CA LEU A 317 42.55 22.69 11.76
C LEU A 317 41.85 23.82 11.03
N ILE A 318 42.43 24.25 9.92
CA ILE A 318 41.86 25.27 9.03
C ILE A 318 41.77 24.70 7.62
N ALA A 319 40.64 24.89 6.99
CA ALA A 319 40.42 24.61 5.58
C ALA A 319 40.46 25.88 4.75
N ILE A 320 40.73 25.78 3.45
CA ILE A 320 40.73 26.91 2.51
C ILE A 320 39.51 26.77 1.60
N ASN A 321 38.70 27.83 1.56
CA ASN A 321 37.54 27.88 0.67
C ASN A 321 38.00 27.96 -0.80
N PRO A 322 37.60 27.04 -1.69
CA PRO A 322 38.14 27.01 -3.05
C PRO A 322 37.67 28.18 -3.94
N VAL A 323 36.57 28.89 -3.60
CA VAL A 323 36.03 29.96 -4.45
C VAL A 323 36.59 31.36 -4.14
N ASN A 324 37.10 31.58 -2.92
CA ASN A 324 37.57 32.92 -2.49
C ASN A 324 38.89 32.86 -1.70
N SER A 325 39.49 31.70 -1.50
CA SER A 325 40.73 31.43 -0.75
C SER A 325 40.69 31.86 0.72
N GLU A 326 39.50 32.12 1.30
CA GLU A 326 39.36 32.46 2.71
C GLU A 326 39.65 31.23 3.60
N PRO A 327 40.40 31.47 4.74
CA PRO A 327 40.63 30.43 5.73
C PRO A 327 39.35 30.17 6.55
N ILE A 328 38.94 28.89 6.68
CA ILE A 328 37.73 28.46 7.34
C ILE A 328 38.07 27.50 8.48
N PRO A 329 37.62 27.77 9.73
CA PRO A 329 37.85 26.89 10.86
C PRO A 329 37.08 25.59 10.71
N ILE A 330 37.67 24.48 11.18
CA ILE A 330 37.03 23.18 11.23
C ILE A 330 36.56 22.90 12.65
N TRP A 331 35.29 22.56 12.80
CA TRP A 331 34.64 22.22 14.06
C TRP A 331 34.25 20.74 14.09
N VAL A 332 34.29 20.09 15.24
CA VAL A 332 33.62 18.84 15.50
C VAL A 332 32.24 19.16 16.05
N ALA A 333 31.17 18.74 15.40
CA ALA A 333 29.81 19.13 15.78
C ALA A 333 28.88 17.94 16.00
N SER A 334 28.05 18.03 17.05
CA SER A 334 27.12 16.98 17.48
C SER A 334 26.06 16.61 16.42
N TYR A 335 25.74 17.54 15.53
CA TYR A 335 24.67 17.36 14.52
C TYR A 335 25.15 16.78 13.19
N VAL A 336 26.49 16.54 13.03
CA VAL A 336 27.06 15.95 11.82
C VAL A 336 27.07 14.43 11.96
N LEU A 337 26.32 13.76 11.09
CA LEU A 337 26.21 12.28 11.08
C LEU A 337 27.34 11.66 10.27
N ASP A 338 27.98 10.60 10.80
CA ASP A 338 29.04 9.85 10.10
C ASP A 338 28.56 9.23 8.78
N GLU A 339 27.30 8.83 8.75
CA GLU A 339 26.72 8.07 7.65
C GLU A 339 26.13 8.93 6.53
N TYR A 340 26.08 10.27 6.72
CA TYR A 340 25.55 11.17 5.70
C TYR A 340 26.69 11.86 4.94
N GLY A 341 26.75 11.60 3.63
CA GLY A 341 27.77 12.19 2.76
C GLY A 341 29.19 11.69 3.11
N THR A 342 30.05 12.62 3.43
CA THR A 342 31.47 12.37 3.75
C THR A 342 31.74 12.42 5.26
N GLY A 343 30.74 12.56 6.10
CA GLY A 343 30.88 12.85 7.53
C GLY A 343 31.39 14.28 7.78
N ALA A 344 31.30 15.16 6.78
CA ALA A 344 31.63 16.57 6.84
C ALA A 344 30.57 17.43 6.13
N VAL A 345 30.30 18.61 6.65
CA VAL A 345 29.36 19.58 6.07
C VAL A 345 29.97 20.98 6.06
N MET A 346 29.61 21.80 5.10
CA MET A 346 29.91 23.22 5.10
C MET A 346 28.86 23.98 5.90
N GLY A 347 29.28 24.83 6.82
CA GLY A 347 28.41 25.71 7.60
C GLY A 347 28.13 26.99 6.86
N VAL A 348 26.85 27.26 6.58
CA VAL A 348 26.39 28.48 5.87
C VAL A 348 25.34 29.20 6.71
N PRO A 349 25.70 29.82 7.80
CA PRO A 349 24.76 30.36 8.79
C PRO A 349 23.70 31.29 8.22
N ALA A 350 24.06 32.11 7.22
CA ALA A 350 23.09 33.02 6.62
C ALA A 350 21.96 32.31 5.83
N HIS A 351 22.12 31.03 5.45
CA HIS A 351 21.23 30.33 4.52
C HIS A 351 20.81 28.93 4.95
N ASP A 352 21.11 28.55 6.20
CA ASP A 352 20.66 27.31 6.86
C ASP A 352 20.30 27.61 8.31
N LEU A 353 19.07 27.26 8.71
CA LEU A 353 18.55 27.53 10.06
C LEU A 353 19.38 26.86 11.16
N ARG A 354 19.78 25.61 10.92
CA ARG A 354 20.61 24.85 11.87
C ARG A 354 21.98 25.46 12.04
N ASP A 355 22.60 25.90 10.94
CA ASP A 355 23.92 26.51 10.95
C ASP A 355 23.87 27.92 11.55
N PHE A 356 22.73 28.65 11.37
CA PHE A 356 22.51 29.95 11.98
C PHE A 356 22.50 29.87 13.51
N GLU A 357 21.74 28.93 14.07
CA GLU A 357 21.69 28.73 15.52
C GLU A 357 23.04 28.29 16.09
N PHE A 358 23.73 27.39 15.36
CA PHE A 358 25.06 26.95 15.75
C PHE A 358 26.07 28.11 15.74
N ALA A 359 26.06 28.96 14.70
CA ALA A 359 26.94 30.12 14.58
C ALA A 359 26.69 31.19 15.68
N LYS A 360 25.41 31.49 15.95
CA LYS A 360 25.03 32.40 17.04
C LYS A 360 25.53 31.89 18.39
N LYS A 361 25.37 30.60 18.69
CA LYS A 361 25.81 29.98 19.95
C LYS A 361 27.33 30.01 20.11
N ASN A 362 28.08 29.83 19.02
CA ASN A 362 29.53 29.71 19.06
C ASN A 362 30.26 30.96 18.60
N ASN A 363 29.57 32.10 18.44
CA ASN A 363 30.14 33.38 17.96
C ASN A 363 30.91 33.23 16.64
N ILE A 364 30.36 32.52 15.68
CA ILE A 364 30.91 32.35 14.33
C ILE A 364 30.27 33.41 13.41
N ASP A 365 31.06 33.96 12.50
CA ASP A 365 30.60 34.98 11.56
C ASP A 365 29.46 34.47 10.67
N ILE A 366 28.49 35.38 10.41
CA ILE A 366 27.32 35.10 9.53
C ILE A 366 27.46 35.96 8.29
N LYS A 367 27.77 35.35 7.15
CA LYS A 367 28.03 36.02 5.88
C LYS A 367 26.88 35.81 4.91
N GLN A 368 26.05 36.83 4.69
CA GLN A 368 24.93 36.76 3.75
C GLN A 368 25.43 36.82 2.31
N VAL A 369 24.98 35.85 1.48
CA VAL A 369 25.33 35.75 0.05
C VAL A 369 24.13 35.63 -0.86
N ILE A 370 22.91 35.53 -0.32
CA ILE A 370 21.67 35.56 -1.08
C ILE A 370 20.72 36.56 -0.44
N VAL A 371 20.15 37.43 -1.26
CA VAL A 371 19.10 38.40 -0.89
C VAL A 371 17.87 38.21 -1.74
N LYS A 372 16.72 38.72 -1.25
CA LYS A 372 15.43 38.57 -1.93
C LYS A 372 15.40 39.33 -3.27
N ASP A 373 15.85 40.56 -3.27
CA ASP A 373 15.82 41.44 -4.42
C ASP A 373 17.25 41.89 -4.82
N LYS A 374 17.49 42.13 -6.11
CA LYS A 374 18.78 42.52 -6.66
C LYS A 374 19.32 43.83 -6.10
N SER A 375 18.46 44.71 -5.61
CA SER A 375 18.78 46.01 -5.05
C SER A 375 19.12 45.96 -3.55
N GLU A 376 18.88 44.83 -2.89
CA GLU A 376 19.17 44.64 -1.48
C GLU A 376 20.67 44.52 -1.24
N GLN A 377 21.12 45.10 -0.14
CA GLN A 377 22.49 44.93 0.38
C GLN A 377 22.47 43.95 1.54
N SER A 378 23.64 43.43 1.89
CA SER A 378 23.80 42.56 3.07
C SER A 378 23.43 43.32 4.33
N ASN A 379 22.53 42.75 5.13
CA ASN A 379 22.07 43.26 6.41
C ASN A 379 22.43 42.29 7.53
N GLU A 380 22.39 42.78 8.77
CA GLU A 380 22.43 41.90 9.92
C GLU A 380 21.15 41.07 9.97
N LEU A 381 21.31 39.74 10.07
CA LEU A 381 20.17 38.78 9.96
C LEU A 381 19.70 38.39 11.36
N ASP A 382 18.39 38.52 11.60
CA ASP A 382 17.75 37.99 12.80
C ASP A 382 17.55 36.45 12.67
N ASN A 383 17.46 35.96 11.46
CA ASN A 383 17.30 34.51 11.15
C ASN A 383 17.92 34.19 9.78
N ALA A 384 18.15 32.89 9.49
CA ALA A 384 18.67 32.46 8.20
C ALA A 384 17.67 32.74 7.07
N TYR A 385 18.17 33.26 5.94
CA TYR A 385 17.40 33.44 4.72
C TYR A 385 17.52 32.18 3.84
N VAL A 386 16.48 31.35 3.81
CA VAL A 386 16.50 30.04 3.15
C VAL A 386 15.82 30.02 1.78
N GLU A 387 15.13 31.10 1.40
CA GLU A 387 14.36 31.21 0.16
C GLU A 387 15.28 31.44 -1.05
N ASN A 388 14.68 31.37 -2.25
CA ASN A 388 15.37 31.75 -3.48
C ASN A 388 15.55 33.27 -3.58
N GLY A 389 16.62 33.70 -4.26
CA GLY A 389 16.96 35.10 -4.41
C GLY A 389 18.12 35.33 -5.34
N TYR A 390 18.84 36.43 -5.13
CA TYR A 390 19.95 36.84 -5.97
C TYR A 390 21.25 36.87 -5.16
N LEU A 391 22.37 36.45 -5.79
CA LEU A 391 23.65 36.43 -5.12
C LEU A 391 24.19 37.83 -4.91
N ILE A 392 24.77 38.02 -3.73
CA ILE A 392 25.62 39.17 -3.32
C ILE A 392 26.91 38.60 -2.67
N ASN A 393 27.94 39.42 -2.49
CA ASN A 393 29.22 39.00 -1.87
C ASN A 393 29.83 37.71 -2.50
N SER A 394 29.56 37.48 -3.78
CA SER A 394 29.86 36.25 -4.50
C SER A 394 30.63 36.50 -5.81
N ASN A 395 31.49 37.51 -5.84
CA ASN A 395 32.36 37.90 -6.97
C ASN A 395 31.57 38.03 -8.30
N GLN A 396 31.98 37.29 -9.34
CA GLN A 396 31.36 37.31 -10.68
C GLN A 396 29.91 36.78 -10.70
N TYR A 397 29.41 36.23 -9.62
CA TYR A 397 28.04 35.70 -9.52
C TYR A 397 27.05 36.69 -8.89
N ASN A 398 27.54 37.88 -8.47
CA ASN A 398 26.67 38.93 -7.91
C ASN A 398 25.53 39.28 -8.88
N GLY A 399 24.30 39.39 -8.37
CA GLY A 399 23.09 39.72 -9.14
C GLY A 399 22.53 38.59 -9.98
N ILE A 400 23.13 37.39 -9.96
CA ILE A 400 22.58 36.18 -10.62
C ILE A 400 21.59 35.50 -9.66
N ALA A 401 20.46 35.00 -10.20
CA ALA A 401 19.54 34.20 -9.42
C ALA A 401 20.24 32.94 -8.88
N ASN A 402 20.05 32.62 -7.60
CA ASN A 402 20.74 31.52 -6.94
C ASN A 402 20.49 30.15 -7.64
N THR A 403 19.34 29.93 -8.23
CA THR A 403 19.00 28.73 -9.00
C THR A 403 19.89 28.53 -10.24
N ILE A 404 20.32 29.63 -10.86
CA ILE A 404 21.26 29.65 -12.01
C ILE A 404 22.72 29.58 -11.51
N ALA A 405 23.05 30.40 -10.49
CA ALA A 405 24.38 30.45 -9.92
C ALA A 405 24.86 29.09 -9.39
N LYS A 406 23.95 28.33 -8.78
CA LYS A 406 24.18 26.96 -8.29
C LYS A 406 24.82 26.06 -9.35
N LEU A 407 24.29 26.10 -10.59
CA LEU A 407 24.80 25.27 -11.69
C LEU A 407 26.14 25.77 -12.19
N LYS A 408 26.29 27.10 -12.34
CA LYS A 408 27.54 27.73 -12.82
C LYS A 408 28.70 27.54 -11.87
N ILE A 409 28.47 27.68 -10.56
CA ILE A 409 29.51 27.49 -9.54
C ILE A 409 29.96 26.04 -9.47
N ALA A 410 29.01 25.09 -9.57
CA ALA A 410 29.33 23.66 -9.63
C ALA A 410 30.15 23.33 -10.90
N GLU A 411 29.76 23.85 -12.08
CA GLU A 411 30.48 23.68 -13.33
C GLU A 411 31.90 24.27 -13.29
N GLU A 412 32.05 25.48 -12.78
CA GLU A 412 33.38 26.11 -12.56
C GLU A 412 34.24 25.23 -11.65
N GLY A 413 33.65 24.68 -10.57
CA GLY A 413 34.33 23.78 -9.66
C GLY A 413 34.84 22.51 -10.30
N VAL A 414 34.03 21.93 -11.17
CA VAL A 414 34.41 20.72 -11.95
C VAL A 414 35.57 21.08 -12.90
N ASN A 415 35.47 22.18 -13.62
CA ASN A 415 36.50 22.63 -14.57
C ASN A 415 37.86 22.97 -13.88
N ASN A 416 37.80 23.50 -12.67
CA ASN A 416 38.99 23.85 -11.87
C ASN A 416 39.45 22.73 -10.92
N GLY A 417 38.77 21.56 -10.91
CA GLY A 417 39.18 20.37 -10.15
C GLY A 417 38.97 20.43 -8.65
N TRP A 418 38.19 21.42 -8.14
CA TRP A 418 37.84 21.50 -6.72
C TRP A 418 36.41 21.01 -6.44
N ALA A 419 35.59 20.70 -7.47
CA ALA A 419 34.27 20.07 -7.29
C ALA A 419 34.10 18.87 -8.20
N GLU A 420 33.16 18.02 -7.83
CA GLU A 420 32.66 16.88 -8.62
C GLU A 420 31.13 16.85 -8.52
N ASN A 421 30.42 16.80 -9.65
CA ASN A 421 28.98 16.61 -9.64
C ASN A 421 28.63 15.27 -9.01
N LYS A 422 27.71 15.27 -8.08
CA LYS A 422 27.34 14.09 -7.32
C LYS A 422 25.84 13.98 -7.15
N ILE A 423 25.32 12.81 -7.47
CA ILE A 423 23.98 12.42 -7.10
C ILE A 423 24.08 11.55 -5.85
N GLN A 424 23.30 11.88 -4.85
CA GLN A 424 23.16 11.08 -3.63
C GLN A 424 21.71 10.66 -3.45
N TYR A 425 21.52 9.52 -2.81
CA TYR A 425 20.22 9.00 -2.44
C TYR A 425 20.14 8.85 -0.92
N ARG A 426 18.95 9.12 -0.35
CA ARG A 426 18.67 8.79 1.04
C ARG A 426 18.53 7.28 1.21
N LEU A 427 17.99 6.61 0.19
CA LEU A 427 17.88 5.16 0.14
C LEU A 427 19.25 4.51 0.43
N ARG A 428 19.24 3.49 1.25
CA ARG A 428 20.41 2.67 1.60
C ARG A 428 20.19 1.24 1.14
N ASP A 429 21.28 0.49 1.03
CA ASP A 429 21.21 -0.93 0.71
C ASP A 429 20.38 -1.69 1.73
N TRP A 430 19.57 -2.60 1.24
CA TRP A 430 18.64 -3.36 2.07
C TRP A 430 19.36 -4.41 2.91
N LEU A 431 19.31 -4.28 4.22
CA LEU A 431 19.88 -5.21 5.20
C LEU A 431 18.95 -6.43 5.36
N ILE A 432 19.44 -7.59 4.92
CA ILE A 432 18.63 -8.81 4.86
C ILE A 432 18.91 -9.82 5.98
N SER A 433 20.01 -9.71 6.72
CA SER A 433 20.35 -10.60 7.82
C SER A 433 19.43 -10.44 9.02
N ARG A 434 18.96 -11.58 9.58
CA ARG A 434 18.21 -11.65 10.85
C ARG A 434 18.79 -12.76 11.71
N GLN A 435 18.99 -12.46 12.99
CA GLN A 435 19.52 -13.40 14.00
C GLN A 435 18.36 -14.18 14.62
N ARG A 436 17.60 -14.85 13.77
CA ARG A 436 16.38 -15.60 14.19
C ARG A 436 16.34 -16.97 13.53
N TYR A 437 15.74 -17.92 14.26
CA TYR A 437 15.54 -19.28 13.76
C TYR A 437 14.47 -19.34 12.66
N TRP A 438 13.30 -18.72 12.91
CA TRP A 438 12.15 -18.85 12.02
C TRP A 438 12.22 -17.87 10.84
N GLY A 439 13.08 -18.22 9.89
CA GLY A 439 13.34 -17.46 8.66
C GLY A 439 13.98 -18.34 7.60
N CYS A 440 14.02 -17.85 6.37
CA CYS A 440 14.68 -18.55 5.26
C CYS A 440 16.21 -18.58 5.50
N PRO A 441 16.87 -19.74 5.63
CA PRO A 441 18.31 -19.81 5.82
C PRO A 441 19.08 -19.23 4.62
N ILE A 442 20.18 -18.52 4.90
CA ILE A 442 21.07 -17.98 3.87
C ILE A 442 21.96 -19.12 3.34
N PRO A 443 21.97 -19.40 2.03
CA PRO A 443 22.67 -20.56 1.44
C PRO A 443 24.17 -20.29 1.24
N ILE A 444 24.85 -19.93 2.34
CA ILE A 444 26.28 -19.62 2.38
C ILE A 444 26.98 -20.53 3.41
N VAL A 445 28.21 -20.90 3.11
CA VAL A 445 29.13 -21.60 4.00
C VAL A 445 30.34 -20.74 4.33
N ASN A 446 30.60 -20.53 5.61
CA ASN A 446 31.74 -19.77 6.11
C ASN A 446 32.96 -20.70 6.26
N CYS A 447 33.93 -20.59 5.37
CA CYS A 447 35.15 -21.36 5.32
C CYS A 447 36.35 -20.55 5.80
N LYS A 448 37.18 -21.09 6.67
CA LYS A 448 38.40 -20.40 7.16
C LYS A 448 39.40 -20.07 6.04
N LYS A 449 39.47 -20.90 4.97
CA LYS A 449 40.37 -20.71 3.83
C LYS A 449 39.75 -19.88 2.72
N CYS A 450 38.47 -20.10 2.42
CA CYS A 450 37.80 -19.53 1.21
C CYS A 450 36.91 -18.33 1.53
N GLY A 451 36.69 -18.01 2.80
CA GLY A 451 35.72 -16.97 3.21
C GLY A 451 34.27 -17.44 3.09
N ALA A 452 33.38 -16.53 2.76
CA ALA A 452 31.98 -16.85 2.49
C ALA A 452 31.86 -17.52 1.11
N VAL A 453 31.35 -18.75 1.08
CA VAL A 453 31.24 -19.57 -0.13
C VAL A 453 29.76 -19.89 -0.38
N PRO A 454 29.20 -19.51 -1.54
CA PRO A 454 27.82 -19.87 -1.89
C PRO A 454 27.71 -21.38 -2.10
N LEU A 455 26.58 -21.95 -1.73
CA LEU A 455 26.24 -23.34 -2.02
C LEU A 455 25.94 -23.51 -3.54
N ASN A 456 26.05 -24.75 -4.01
CA ASN A 456 25.56 -25.07 -5.36
C ASN A 456 24.03 -25.22 -5.34
N GLN A 457 23.39 -25.06 -6.47
CA GLN A 457 21.94 -25.25 -6.60
C GLN A 457 21.51 -26.68 -6.18
N SER A 458 22.36 -27.69 -6.45
CA SER A 458 22.11 -29.07 -6.07
C SER A 458 22.08 -29.31 -4.55
N ASP A 459 22.65 -28.39 -3.78
CA ASP A 459 22.76 -28.51 -2.31
C ASP A 459 21.59 -27.81 -1.59
N LEU A 460 20.64 -27.23 -2.37
CA LEU A 460 19.44 -26.62 -1.84
C LEU A 460 18.31 -27.66 -1.69
N PRO A 461 17.40 -27.45 -0.71
CA PRO A 461 17.36 -26.35 0.27
C PRO A 461 18.31 -26.56 1.45
N VAL A 462 18.82 -25.46 2.00
CA VAL A 462 19.33 -25.46 3.38
C VAL A 462 18.13 -25.49 4.31
N SER A 463 17.75 -26.69 4.78
CA SER A 463 16.57 -26.86 5.62
C SER A 463 16.82 -26.45 7.07
N LEU A 464 15.78 -25.88 7.71
CA LEU A 464 15.81 -25.59 9.15
C LEU A 464 15.80 -26.88 9.95
N PRO A 465 16.60 -27.00 11.05
CA PRO A 465 16.56 -28.15 11.94
C PRO A 465 15.20 -28.22 12.64
N LYS A 466 14.61 -29.41 12.67
CA LYS A 466 13.27 -29.63 13.27
C LYS A 466 13.30 -29.69 14.81
N ASP A 467 14.40 -30.24 15.36
CA ASP A 467 14.57 -30.46 16.79
C ASP A 467 15.49 -29.38 17.38
N ILE A 468 14.95 -28.19 17.56
CA ILE A 468 15.68 -27.06 18.14
C ILE A 468 14.91 -26.49 19.33
N GLU A 469 15.60 -26.36 20.46
CA GLU A 469 15.07 -25.60 21.59
C GLU A 469 15.15 -24.09 21.33
N ILE A 470 14.00 -23.47 21.26
CA ILE A 470 13.90 -22.05 21.10
C ILE A 470 13.44 -21.44 22.42
N SER A 471 14.20 -20.46 22.92
CA SER A 471 13.83 -19.69 24.11
C SER A 471 14.17 -18.22 23.92
N ALA A 472 13.49 -17.35 24.66
CA ALA A 472 13.71 -15.91 24.63
C ALA A 472 15.18 -15.51 24.93
N ASN A 473 15.93 -16.37 25.62
CA ASN A 473 17.32 -16.12 26.01
C ASN A 473 18.35 -16.64 24.98
N LYS A 474 17.91 -17.39 23.95
CA LYS A 474 18.81 -17.91 22.89
C LYS A 474 18.74 -17.00 21.66
N ILE A 475 19.69 -16.08 21.54
CA ILE A 475 19.76 -15.10 20.46
C ILE A 475 20.08 -15.76 19.10
N ASN A 476 20.82 -16.87 19.07
CA ASN A 476 21.24 -17.57 17.86
C ASN A 476 21.08 -19.09 18.00
N ALA A 477 19.81 -19.52 17.97
CA ALA A 477 19.50 -20.94 18.12
C ALA A 477 20.13 -21.83 17.02
N LEU A 478 20.31 -21.33 15.79
CA LEU A 478 20.98 -22.03 14.69
C LEU A 478 22.49 -22.17 14.96
N GLY A 479 23.11 -21.13 15.49
CA GLY A 479 24.54 -21.11 15.82
C GLY A 479 24.93 -22.08 16.94
N ASP A 480 24.01 -22.36 17.85
CA ASP A 480 24.19 -23.29 18.97
C ASP A 480 23.97 -24.76 18.59
N ASN A 481 23.35 -25.03 17.42
CA ASN A 481 23.10 -26.38 16.95
C ASN A 481 24.30 -26.93 16.17
N ASN A 482 25.22 -27.62 16.88
CA ASN A 482 26.43 -28.16 16.28
C ASN A 482 26.17 -29.20 15.18
N ASN A 483 25.09 -29.96 15.25
CA ASN A 483 24.74 -30.92 14.20
C ASN A 483 24.30 -30.26 12.91
N TRP A 484 23.67 -29.10 12.98
CA TRP A 484 23.20 -28.36 11.82
C TRP A 484 24.28 -27.47 11.21
N ILE A 485 25.05 -26.74 12.05
CA ILE A 485 25.98 -25.71 11.60
C ILE A 485 27.23 -26.24 10.92
N ASN A 486 27.75 -27.41 11.39
CA ASN A 486 28.98 -27.98 10.87
C ASN A 486 28.75 -28.62 9.49
N THR A 487 29.62 -28.33 8.55
CA THR A 487 29.58 -28.82 7.18
C THR A 487 30.98 -28.82 6.56
N THR A 488 31.05 -29.15 5.28
CA THR A 488 32.28 -29.05 4.47
C THR A 488 32.17 -27.92 3.48
N CYS A 489 33.27 -27.25 3.20
CA CYS A 489 33.34 -26.19 2.22
C CYS A 489 33.13 -26.74 0.80
N PRO A 490 32.14 -26.31 0.02
CA PRO A 490 31.90 -26.81 -1.34
C PRO A 490 33.04 -26.49 -2.31
N LYS A 491 33.90 -25.50 -1.98
CA LYS A 491 35.01 -25.09 -2.85
C LYS A 491 36.30 -25.86 -2.56
N CYS A 492 36.65 -26.16 -1.33
CA CYS A 492 37.93 -26.73 -0.98
C CYS A 492 37.85 -28.00 -0.10
N GLY A 493 36.67 -28.47 0.30
CA GLY A 493 36.43 -29.71 1.03
C GLY A 493 36.82 -29.71 2.51
N ILE A 494 37.39 -28.63 3.05
CA ILE A 494 37.73 -28.57 4.47
C ILE A 494 36.51 -28.34 5.35
N ALA A 495 36.64 -28.63 6.66
CA ALA A 495 35.60 -28.34 7.66
C ALA A 495 35.22 -26.85 7.62
N ALA A 496 33.93 -26.56 7.58
CA ALA A 496 33.37 -25.23 7.50
C ALA A 496 32.04 -25.15 8.29
N ARG A 497 31.47 -23.96 8.38
CA ARG A 497 30.23 -23.72 9.10
C ARG A 497 29.20 -23.07 8.17
N LYS A 498 27.96 -23.51 8.24
CA LYS A 498 26.85 -22.82 7.56
C LYS A 498 26.67 -21.43 8.13
N GLU A 499 26.12 -20.52 7.33
CA GLU A 499 25.64 -19.24 7.81
C GLU A 499 24.50 -19.45 8.82
N THR A 500 24.48 -18.66 9.89
CA THR A 500 23.51 -18.79 10.97
C THR A 500 22.42 -17.71 10.96
N ASP A 501 22.67 -16.64 10.22
CA ASP A 501 21.63 -15.65 9.97
C ASP A 501 20.60 -16.21 8.98
N THR A 502 19.36 -15.83 9.18
CA THR A 502 18.26 -16.07 8.24
C THR A 502 17.93 -14.78 7.48
N MET A 503 17.24 -14.91 6.37
CA MET A 503 16.83 -13.76 5.57
C MET A 503 15.64 -13.04 6.21
N ASP A 504 15.58 -11.72 6.02
CA ASP A 504 14.39 -10.90 6.26
C ASP A 504 13.16 -11.54 5.60
N THR A 505 12.02 -11.51 6.27
CA THR A 505 10.77 -12.07 5.76
C THR A 505 10.37 -11.47 4.40
N PHE A 506 10.72 -10.19 4.16
CA PHE A 506 10.47 -9.54 2.88
C PHE A 506 11.24 -10.14 1.70
N MET A 507 12.31 -10.88 1.94
CA MET A 507 12.99 -11.65 0.88
C MET A 507 12.06 -12.70 0.27
N CYS A 508 11.22 -13.33 1.09
CA CYS A 508 10.25 -14.31 0.62
C CYS A 508 9.04 -13.66 -0.06
N SER A 509 8.55 -12.54 0.50
CA SER A 509 7.36 -11.87 -0.02
C SER A 509 7.62 -10.95 -1.21
N SER A 510 8.89 -10.62 -1.54
CA SER A 510 9.21 -9.74 -2.67
C SER A 510 9.06 -10.36 -4.06
N TRP A 511 8.87 -11.67 -4.15
CA TRP A 511 8.73 -12.39 -5.43
C TRP A 511 7.55 -13.36 -5.49
N TYR A 512 6.73 -13.48 -4.44
CA TYR A 512 5.66 -14.49 -4.32
C TYR A 512 4.63 -14.42 -5.45
N PHE A 513 4.35 -13.22 -5.98
CA PHE A 513 3.46 -13.00 -7.10
C PHE A 513 3.98 -13.64 -8.40
N LEU A 514 5.30 -13.85 -8.52
CA LEU A 514 5.92 -14.57 -9.63
C LEU A 514 5.70 -16.09 -9.52
N ARG A 515 5.49 -16.60 -8.28
CA ARG A 515 5.31 -18.03 -8.05
C ARG A 515 3.94 -18.55 -8.47
N TYR A 516 2.88 -17.77 -8.30
CA TYR A 516 1.51 -18.22 -8.53
C TYR A 516 1.21 -18.67 -9.96
N PRO A 517 1.68 -18.04 -11.04
CA PRO A 517 1.46 -18.53 -12.40
C PRO A 517 1.91 -19.96 -12.63
N SER A 518 2.96 -20.39 -11.94
CA SER A 518 3.54 -21.75 -12.04
C SER A 518 3.82 -22.36 -10.67
N SER A 519 2.87 -22.27 -9.73
CA SER A 519 3.05 -22.66 -8.33
C SER A 519 3.45 -24.14 -8.13
N LYS A 520 3.12 -25.01 -9.08
CA LYS A 520 3.46 -26.45 -9.06
C LYS A 520 4.81 -26.79 -9.69
N CYS A 521 5.53 -25.83 -10.28
CA CYS A 521 6.85 -26.07 -10.86
C CYS A 521 7.84 -26.49 -9.76
N SER A 522 8.47 -27.65 -9.91
CA SER A 522 9.43 -28.21 -8.95
C SER A 522 10.89 -28.11 -9.38
N THR A 523 11.17 -27.64 -10.59
CA THR A 523 12.52 -27.58 -11.18
C THR A 523 13.13 -26.19 -11.21
N LYS A 524 12.30 -25.14 -11.05
CA LYS A 524 12.68 -23.73 -11.05
C LYS A 524 11.65 -22.88 -10.28
N PRO A 525 11.99 -21.63 -9.92
CA PRO A 525 11.11 -20.77 -9.13
C PRO A 525 9.79 -20.49 -9.87
N PHE A 526 9.84 -20.33 -11.17
CA PHE A 526 8.71 -20.06 -12.06
C PHE A 526 9.08 -20.35 -13.52
N GLU A 527 8.08 -20.46 -14.38
CA GLU A 527 8.24 -20.59 -15.82
C GLU A 527 8.26 -19.19 -16.46
N LYS A 528 9.33 -18.84 -17.21
CA LYS A 528 9.46 -17.53 -17.88
C LYS A 528 8.24 -17.23 -18.78
N ASN A 529 7.77 -18.20 -19.53
CA ASN A 529 6.63 -18.03 -20.42
C ASN A 529 5.34 -17.73 -19.65
N GLU A 530 5.12 -18.38 -18.51
CA GLU A 530 3.94 -18.12 -17.67
C GLU A 530 4.03 -16.73 -17.00
N ILE A 531 5.24 -16.33 -16.60
CA ILE A 531 5.45 -14.96 -16.09
C ILE A 531 5.09 -13.94 -17.16
N ASN A 532 5.64 -14.07 -18.36
CA ASN A 532 5.41 -13.10 -19.45
C ASN A 532 3.92 -13.05 -19.90
N LYS A 533 3.18 -14.16 -19.73
CA LYS A 533 1.73 -14.20 -20.03
C LYS A 533 0.90 -13.53 -18.92
N TRP A 534 1.18 -13.82 -17.66
CA TRP A 534 0.33 -13.41 -16.54
C TRP A 534 0.65 -12.04 -15.96
N LEU A 535 1.93 -11.62 -15.97
CA LEU A 535 2.35 -10.36 -15.36
C LEU A 535 2.35 -9.19 -16.36
N PRO A 536 2.34 -7.94 -15.86
CA PRO A 536 2.22 -7.57 -14.46
C PRO A 536 0.85 -7.96 -13.86
N VAL A 537 0.78 -8.07 -12.53
CA VAL A 537 -0.50 -8.24 -11.81
C VAL A 537 -1.45 -7.10 -12.20
N ASP A 538 -2.65 -7.42 -12.69
CA ASP A 538 -3.57 -6.40 -13.21
C ASP A 538 -4.20 -5.55 -12.09
N GLN A 539 -4.55 -6.18 -10.96
CA GLN A 539 -5.01 -5.48 -9.76
C GLN A 539 -4.35 -6.05 -8.51
N TYR A 540 -3.65 -5.21 -7.80
CA TYR A 540 -3.05 -5.52 -6.51
C TYR A 540 -3.74 -4.74 -5.39
N VAL A 541 -4.09 -5.42 -4.29
CA VAL A 541 -4.81 -4.82 -3.15
C VAL A 541 -4.03 -5.08 -1.87
N GLY A 542 -3.73 -4.02 -1.11
CA GLY A 542 -3.00 -4.15 0.14
C GLY A 542 -2.92 -2.86 0.96
N GLY A 543 -2.27 -2.91 2.12
CA GLY A 543 -2.14 -1.77 3.03
C GLY A 543 -1.12 -0.73 2.54
N VAL A 544 -1.40 0.55 2.78
CA VAL A 544 -0.49 1.66 2.44
C VAL A 544 0.81 1.63 3.24
N GLU A 545 0.83 1.01 4.41
CA GLU A 545 2.00 0.82 5.26
C GLU A 545 3.16 0.09 4.56
N HIS A 546 2.86 -0.65 3.50
CA HIS A 546 3.85 -1.36 2.68
C HIS A 546 4.47 -0.51 1.56
N ALA A 547 4.14 0.78 1.45
CA ALA A 547 4.59 1.65 0.36
C ALA A 547 6.11 1.66 0.18
N ILE A 548 6.87 1.80 1.28
CA ILE A 548 8.35 1.86 1.31
C ILE A 548 9.00 0.55 1.76
N LEU A 549 8.20 -0.48 2.02
CA LEU A 549 8.62 -1.83 2.41
C LEU A 549 8.39 -2.79 1.24
N HIS A 550 7.41 -3.69 1.38
CA HIS A 550 7.10 -4.73 0.41
C HIS A 550 6.95 -4.20 -1.04
N LEU A 551 6.23 -3.10 -1.26
CA LEU A 551 6.00 -2.56 -2.60
C LEU A 551 7.29 -2.09 -3.27
N LEU A 552 8.17 -1.42 -2.53
CA LEU A 552 9.47 -0.99 -3.04
C LEU A 552 10.39 -2.18 -3.33
N TYR A 553 10.41 -3.16 -2.41
CA TYR A 553 11.20 -4.38 -2.58
C TYR A 553 10.71 -5.26 -3.73
N ALA A 554 9.40 -5.39 -3.92
CA ALA A 554 8.82 -6.12 -5.05
C ALA A 554 9.21 -5.48 -6.40
N ARG A 555 9.22 -4.14 -6.49
CA ARG A 555 9.71 -3.41 -7.66
C ARG A 555 11.19 -3.66 -7.91
N PHE A 556 12.01 -3.55 -6.87
CA PHE A 556 13.45 -3.84 -6.94
C PHE A 556 13.71 -5.29 -7.40
N PHE A 557 13.04 -6.28 -6.78
CA PHE A 557 13.19 -7.70 -7.19
C PHE A 557 12.81 -7.92 -8.64
N THR A 558 11.70 -7.33 -9.09
CA THR A 558 11.28 -7.44 -10.49
C THR A 558 12.36 -6.93 -11.43
N LYS A 559 12.92 -5.74 -11.19
CA LYS A 559 13.99 -5.18 -12.02
C LYS A 559 15.28 -6.01 -11.96
N ALA A 560 15.70 -6.41 -10.77
CA ALA A 560 16.90 -7.21 -10.56
C ALA A 560 16.81 -8.59 -11.24
N LEU A 561 15.65 -9.25 -11.17
CA LEU A 561 15.44 -10.55 -11.81
C LEU A 561 15.24 -10.43 -13.33
N ARG A 562 14.66 -9.33 -13.82
CA ARG A 562 14.62 -8.99 -15.25
C ARG A 562 16.05 -8.85 -15.80
N ASP A 563 16.91 -8.10 -15.12
CA ASP A 563 18.30 -7.88 -15.56
C ASP A 563 19.15 -9.17 -15.51
N ASN A 564 18.74 -10.15 -14.69
CA ASN A 564 19.28 -11.50 -14.70
C ASN A 564 18.58 -12.41 -15.76
N GLU A 565 17.81 -11.85 -16.71
CA GLU A 565 17.17 -12.52 -17.86
C GLU A 565 16.16 -13.61 -17.50
N LEU A 566 15.62 -13.58 -16.25
CA LEU A 566 14.64 -14.57 -15.79
C LEU A 566 13.25 -14.35 -16.39
N PHE A 567 12.93 -13.10 -16.79
CA PHE A 567 11.70 -12.70 -17.50
C PHE A 567 11.88 -11.29 -18.10
N ASP A 568 10.81 -10.77 -18.75
CA ASP A 568 10.89 -9.51 -19.51
C ASP A 568 9.97 -8.41 -18.93
N ILE A 569 9.54 -8.54 -17.65
CA ILE A 569 8.62 -7.64 -16.99
C ILE A 569 9.39 -6.54 -16.22
N ASP A 570 8.92 -5.30 -16.33
CA ASP A 570 9.59 -4.11 -15.78
C ASP A 570 9.04 -3.71 -14.39
N GLU A 571 7.72 -3.81 -14.19
CA GLU A 571 7.05 -3.48 -12.93
C GLU A 571 6.11 -4.62 -12.50
N PRO A 572 6.01 -4.93 -11.20
CA PRO A 572 5.25 -6.09 -10.72
C PRO A 572 3.72 -5.91 -10.81
N PHE A 573 3.22 -4.70 -10.59
CA PHE A 573 1.80 -4.41 -10.40
C PHE A 573 1.33 -3.27 -11.28
N LYS A 574 0.33 -3.52 -12.14
CA LYS A 574 -0.23 -2.53 -13.07
C LYS A 574 -1.12 -1.52 -12.37
N LYS A 575 -2.03 -2.02 -11.50
CA LYS A 575 -2.95 -1.18 -10.72
C LYS A 575 -2.84 -1.54 -9.24
N LEU A 576 -2.67 -0.54 -8.40
CA LEU A 576 -2.60 -0.69 -6.95
C LEU A 576 -3.83 -0.03 -6.30
N LEU A 577 -4.47 -0.75 -5.40
CA LEU A 577 -5.50 -0.22 -4.51
C LEU A 577 -5.02 -0.35 -3.06
N THR A 578 -4.84 0.78 -2.38
CA THR A 578 -4.54 0.80 -0.95
C THR A 578 -5.84 0.97 -0.17
N GLN A 579 -6.31 -0.13 0.46
CA GLN A 579 -7.52 -0.04 1.25
C GLN A 579 -7.28 0.74 2.56
N GLY A 580 -8.31 1.50 2.96
CA GLY A 580 -8.36 2.15 4.27
C GLY A 580 -8.52 1.14 5.42
N MET A 581 -8.22 1.56 6.62
CA MET A 581 -8.34 0.73 7.83
C MET A 581 -9.80 0.49 8.21
N VAL A 582 -10.05 -0.63 8.88
CA VAL A 582 -11.30 -0.86 9.59
C VAL A 582 -11.10 -0.43 11.04
N GLN A 583 -11.87 0.55 11.46
CA GLN A 583 -11.87 1.13 12.80
C GLN A 583 -13.08 0.65 13.58
N ALA A 584 -12.93 0.53 14.90
CA ALA A 584 -14.04 0.25 15.80
C ALA A 584 -13.91 1.08 17.07
N ALA A 585 -15.02 1.23 17.79
CA ALA A 585 -15.05 1.98 19.03
C ALA A 585 -14.08 1.37 20.05
N ALA A 586 -13.19 2.19 20.58
CA ALA A 586 -12.29 1.89 21.68
C ALA A 586 -12.59 2.83 22.84
N TYR A 587 -12.59 2.30 24.05
CA TYR A 587 -13.00 3.01 25.26
C TYR A 587 -11.77 3.32 26.10
N LYS A 588 -11.38 4.59 26.16
CA LYS A 588 -10.14 5.04 26.82
C LYS A 588 -10.42 5.82 28.08
N ASN A 589 -9.78 5.45 29.17
CA ASN A 589 -9.75 6.23 30.39
C ASN A 589 -8.66 7.32 30.28
N ASN A 590 -9.06 8.58 30.18
CA ASN A 590 -8.13 9.71 29.99
C ASN A 590 -7.27 10.02 31.22
N LYS A 591 -7.65 9.56 32.40
CA LYS A 591 -6.85 9.74 33.62
C LYS A 591 -5.68 8.78 33.68
N THR A 592 -5.91 7.53 33.24
CA THR A 592 -4.91 6.46 33.33
C THR A 592 -4.22 6.19 31.99
N GLY A 593 -4.78 6.68 30.87
CA GLY A 593 -4.34 6.40 29.52
C GLY A 593 -4.67 4.98 29.04
N LYS A 594 -5.32 4.14 29.87
CA LYS A 594 -5.62 2.73 29.55
C LYS A 594 -6.93 2.57 28.80
N TYR A 595 -7.00 1.52 27.99
CA TYR A 595 -8.22 1.09 27.32
C TYR A 595 -8.99 0.10 28.20
N VAL A 596 -10.33 0.20 28.15
CA VAL A 596 -11.26 -0.67 28.87
C VAL A 596 -11.99 -1.57 27.88
N SER A 597 -12.13 -2.85 28.21
CA SER A 597 -12.87 -3.78 27.37
C SER A 597 -14.36 -3.44 27.32
N PRO A 598 -15.00 -3.44 26.14
CA PRO A 598 -16.46 -3.25 26.04
C PRO A 598 -17.28 -4.24 26.88
N SER A 599 -16.76 -5.46 27.11
CA SER A 599 -17.41 -6.46 27.95
C SER A 599 -17.51 -6.07 29.43
N ASP A 600 -16.63 -5.18 29.88
CA ASP A 600 -16.54 -4.75 31.27
C ASP A 600 -17.35 -3.47 31.53
N ILE A 601 -17.88 -2.84 30.47
CA ILE A 601 -18.67 -1.63 30.51
C ILE A 601 -20.17 -1.97 30.63
N THR A 602 -20.83 -1.49 31.68
CA THR A 602 -22.23 -1.82 31.93
C THR A 602 -23.19 -1.13 30.95
N ASP A 603 -22.89 0.11 30.55
CA ASP A 603 -23.70 0.90 29.62
C ASP A 603 -22.80 1.55 28.55
N LEU A 604 -22.83 0.99 27.33
CA LEU A 604 -22.05 1.49 26.19
C LEU A 604 -22.59 2.84 25.66
N SER A 605 -23.82 3.23 25.99
CA SER A 605 -24.36 4.54 25.58
C SER A 605 -23.85 5.70 26.47
N ASN A 606 -23.41 5.38 27.69
CA ASN A 606 -22.76 6.30 28.61
C ASN A 606 -21.61 5.60 29.33
N PRO A 607 -20.50 5.32 28.63
CA PRO A 607 -19.47 4.41 29.11
C PRO A 607 -18.67 5.02 30.26
N THR A 608 -18.54 4.24 31.33
CA THR A 608 -17.74 4.57 32.53
C THR A 608 -16.77 3.42 32.83
N ASP A 609 -15.60 3.77 33.37
CA ASP A 609 -14.60 2.80 33.80
C ASP A 609 -15.14 2.03 35.04
N PRO A 610 -15.18 0.69 34.98
CA PRO A 610 -15.70 -0.12 36.09
C PRO A 610 -14.86 -0.03 37.37
N ILE A 611 -13.63 0.48 37.29
CA ILE A 611 -12.70 0.56 38.45
C ILE A 611 -12.85 1.89 39.19
N ASP A 612 -12.88 3.03 38.46
CA ASP A 612 -12.84 4.35 39.08
C ASP A 612 -14.09 5.21 38.78
N ASN A 613 -15.07 4.65 38.04
CA ASN A 613 -16.30 5.32 37.57
C ASN A 613 -16.07 6.59 36.75
N SER A 614 -14.85 6.80 36.23
CA SER A 614 -14.60 7.93 35.35
C SER A 614 -15.25 7.71 33.98
N LYS A 615 -15.73 8.80 33.36
CA LYS A 615 -16.26 8.75 32.01
C LYS A 615 -15.17 8.37 31.04
N LEU A 616 -15.45 7.37 30.18
CA LEU A 616 -14.55 6.93 29.15
C LEU A 616 -14.72 7.78 27.88
N GLU A 617 -13.63 8.07 27.22
CA GLU A 617 -13.62 8.64 25.87
C GLU A 617 -13.84 7.53 24.84
N VAL A 618 -14.76 7.73 23.90
CA VAL A 618 -15.03 6.80 22.82
C VAL A 618 -14.28 7.29 21.57
N LEU A 619 -13.32 6.50 21.11
CA LEU A 619 -12.49 6.79 19.95
C LEU A 619 -12.71 5.70 18.89
N PHE A 620 -12.89 6.11 17.62
CA PHE A 620 -12.83 5.15 16.52
C PHE A 620 -11.38 4.99 16.08
N GLU A 621 -10.83 3.82 16.35
CA GLU A 621 -9.42 3.54 16.11
C GLU A 621 -9.22 2.19 15.39
N LYS A 622 -8.05 2.04 14.75
CA LYS A 622 -7.64 0.75 14.16
C LYS A 622 -7.83 -0.37 15.18
N MET A 623 -8.47 -1.46 14.75
CA MET A 623 -8.70 -2.63 15.58
C MET A 623 -7.39 -3.25 16.06
N SER A 624 -7.27 -3.44 17.37
CA SER A 624 -6.12 -4.10 17.99
C SER A 624 -6.49 -4.79 19.30
N LYS A 625 -5.71 -5.83 19.65
CA LYS A 625 -5.91 -6.56 20.91
C LYS A 625 -5.72 -5.67 22.15
N SER A 626 -4.76 -4.74 22.10
CA SER A 626 -4.46 -3.83 23.21
C SER A 626 -5.54 -2.76 23.45
N LYS A 627 -6.43 -2.53 22.49
CA LYS A 627 -7.54 -1.57 22.58
C LYS A 627 -8.88 -2.25 22.83
N TYR A 628 -8.91 -3.57 22.85
CA TYR A 628 -10.10 -4.41 23.02
C TYR A 628 -11.25 -4.12 22.04
N ASN A 629 -10.93 -3.55 20.86
CA ASN A 629 -11.91 -3.14 19.85
C ASN A 629 -11.92 -4.05 18.61
N GLY A 630 -11.32 -5.22 18.71
CA GLY A 630 -11.29 -6.19 17.59
C GLY A 630 -12.66 -6.84 17.39
N ILE A 631 -13.15 -6.83 16.15
CA ILE A 631 -14.34 -7.56 15.72
C ILE A 631 -13.91 -8.86 15.06
N ASP A 632 -14.39 -9.98 15.61
CA ASP A 632 -14.11 -11.30 15.05
C ASP A 632 -15.01 -11.56 13.84
N PRO A 633 -14.43 -11.78 12.64
CA PRO A 633 -15.19 -12.05 11.43
C PRO A 633 -16.12 -13.28 11.53
N GLU A 634 -15.69 -14.32 12.24
CA GLU A 634 -16.44 -15.57 12.39
C GLU A 634 -17.74 -15.33 13.16
N SER A 635 -17.68 -14.51 14.21
CA SER A 635 -18.87 -14.13 14.98
C SER A 635 -19.89 -13.35 14.15
N VAL A 636 -19.42 -12.44 13.27
CA VAL A 636 -20.25 -11.67 12.34
C VAL A 636 -20.90 -12.59 11.31
N ILE A 637 -20.11 -13.47 10.70
CA ILE A 637 -20.60 -14.43 9.70
C ILE A 637 -21.63 -15.38 10.32
N LYS A 638 -21.36 -15.87 11.52
CA LYS A 638 -22.30 -16.75 12.23
C LYS A 638 -23.64 -16.07 12.52
N LYS A 639 -23.62 -14.77 12.85
CA LYS A 639 -24.84 -14.00 13.19
C LYS A 639 -25.61 -13.55 11.95
N TYR A 640 -24.93 -13.05 10.92
CA TYR A 640 -25.54 -12.35 9.79
C TYR A 640 -25.28 -12.99 8.42
N GLY A 641 -24.36 -13.94 8.32
CA GLY A 641 -23.89 -14.53 7.07
C GLY A 641 -22.70 -13.78 6.43
N ALA A 642 -21.96 -14.51 5.60
CA ALA A 642 -20.82 -13.99 4.86
C ALA A 642 -21.22 -12.93 3.83
N ASP A 643 -22.31 -13.17 3.09
CA ASP A 643 -22.83 -12.22 2.11
C ASP A 643 -23.20 -10.87 2.73
N THR A 644 -23.76 -10.88 3.95
CA THR A 644 -24.04 -9.65 4.70
C THR A 644 -22.75 -8.90 5.08
N ALA A 645 -21.74 -9.62 5.58
CA ALA A 645 -20.44 -9.04 5.93
C ALA A 645 -19.74 -8.45 4.70
N ARG A 646 -19.78 -9.14 3.56
CA ARG A 646 -19.27 -8.67 2.26
C ARG A 646 -19.95 -7.37 1.82
N MET A 647 -21.29 -7.37 1.80
CA MET A 647 -22.09 -6.20 1.42
C MET A 647 -21.81 -5.00 2.32
N PHE A 648 -21.70 -5.19 3.63
CA PHE A 648 -21.37 -4.12 4.56
C PHE A 648 -20.00 -3.50 4.26
N ILE A 649 -18.95 -4.32 4.14
CA ILE A 649 -17.58 -3.87 3.87
C ILE A 649 -17.48 -3.07 2.57
N LEU A 650 -18.23 -3.46 1.54
CA LEU A 650 -18.22 -2.82 0.23
C LEU A 650 -19.08 -1.56 0.17
N PHE A 651 -20.13 -1.48 1.01
CA PHE A 651 -21.09 -0.38 0.99
C PHE A 651 -20.71 0.80 1.87
N LYS A 652 -20.14 0.54 3.05
CA LYS A 652 -19.99 1.53 4.13
C LYS A 652 -19.11 2.72 3.75
N ALA A 653 -18.03 2.49 2.99
CA ALA A 653 -17.09 3.53 2.57
C ALA A 653 -16.39 3.18 1.25
N PRO A 654 -15.94 4.17 0.48
CA PRO A 654 -15.01 3.93 -0.62
C PRO A 654 -13.79 3.14 -0.15
N PRO A 655 -13.20 2.29 -1.00
CA PRO A 655 -12.16 1.36 -0.56
C PRO A 655 -10.90 2.03 0.00
N GLU A 656 -10.54 3.24 -0.46
CA GLU A 656 -9.36 3.98 0.02
C GLU A 656 -9.59 4.72 1.35
N LYS A 657 -10.85 4.89 1.77
CA LYS A 657 -11.20 5.59 3.01
C LYS A 657 -11.28 4.62 4.18
N ASP A 658 -10.99 5.10 5.37
CA ASP A 658 -11.21 4.33 6.59
C ASP A 658 -12.70 4.02 6.76
N LEU A 659 -12.98 2.88 7.39
CA LEU A 659 -14.33 2.36 7.61
C LEU A 659 -14.56 2.22 9.11
N GLU A 660 -15.55 2.91 9.63
CA GLU A 660 -16.02 2.75 11.01
C GLU A 660 -17.04 1.60 11.09
N TRP A 661 -16.78 0.65 11.97
CA TRP A 661 -17.68 -0.46 12.23
C TRP A 661 -18.94 0.00 12.98
N GLY A 662 -20.10 -0.45 12.50
CA GLY A 662 -21.39 -0.19 13.12
C GLY A 662 -22.34 -1.38 12.94
N ASP A 663 -22.81 -1.97 14.03
CA ASP A 663 -23.70 -3.15 13.99
C ASP A 663 -25.03 -2.85 13.29
N THR A 664 -25.58 -1.65 13.46
CA THR A 664 -26.82 -1.21 12.79
C THR A 664 -26.71 -1.18 11.28
N ASP A 665 -25.51 -0.86 10.76
CA ASP A 665 -25.25 -0.82 9.32
C ASP A 665 -25.16 -2.23 8.76
N VAL A 666 -24.57 -3.17 9.50
CA VAL A 666 -24.54 -4.60 9.13
C VAL A 666 -25.97 -5.15 9.04
N GLU A 667 -26.83 -4.86 10.02
CA GLU A 667 -28.25 -5.24 10.01
C GLU A 667 -29.00 -4.65 8.81
N GLY A 668 -28.63 -3.44 8.38
CA GLY A 668 -29.18 -2.82 7.18
C GLY A 668 -28.98 -3.66 5.92
N GLN A 669 -27.77 -4.23 5.76
CA GLN A 669 -27.45 -5.12 4.64
C GLN A 669 -28.17 -6.47 4.76
N PHE A 670 -28.27 -7.04 5.96
CA PHE A 670 -29.03 -8.27 6.19
C PHE A 670 -30.50 -8.11 5.82
N ARG A 671 -31.13 -6.98 6.21
CA ARG A 671 -32.51 -6.65 5.82
C ARG A 671 -32.66 -6.51 4.30
N PHE A 672 -31.66 -5.95 3.61
CA PHE A 672 -31.72 -5.85 2.16
C PHE A 672 -31.66 -7.23 1.49
N LEU A 673 -30.74 -8.10 1.89
CA LEU A 673 -30.66 -9.47 1.38
C LEU A 673 -31.93 -10.29 1.68
N SER A 674 -32.52 -10.11 2.86
CA SER A 674 -33.79 -10.73 3.23
C SER A 674 -34.98 -10.29 2.34
N ARG A 675 -35.00 -9.01 1.91
CA ARG A 675 -35.99 -8.49 0.96
C ARG A 675 -35.79 -9.09 -0.44
N ILE A 676 -34.54 -9.24 -0.89
CA ILE A 676 -34.21 -9.91 -2.16
C ILE A 676 -34.69 -11.34 -2.11
N TRP A 677 -34.39 -12.09 -1.05
CA TRP A 677 -34.84 -13.46 -0.83
C TRP A 677 -36.34 -13.59 -0.95
N LYS A 678 -37.10 -12.75 -0.24
CA LYS A 678 -38.58 -12.74 -0.27
C LYS A 678 -39.12 -12.48 -1.67
N LEU A 679 -38.53 -11.56 -2.43
CA LEU A 679 -38.94 -11.26 -3.80
C LEU A 679 -38.79 -12.51 -4.67
N TYR A 680 -37.64 -13.18 -4.63
CA TYR A 680 -37.36 -14.34 -5.48
C TYR A 680 -38.18 -15.56 -5.11
N ILE A 681 -38.42 -15.81 -3.82
CA ILE A 681 -39.32 -16.91 -3.38
C ILE A 681 -40.73 -16.68 -3.91
N ASN A 682 -41.25 -15.45 -3.87
CA ASN A 682 -42.58 -15.15 -4.40
C ASN A 682 -42.60 -15.31 -5.93
N CYS A 683 -41.58 -14.80 -6.63
CA CYS A 683 -41.50 -14.96 -8.08
C CYS A 683 -41.37 -16.41 -8.53
N ALA A 684 -40.63 -17.24 -7.81
CA ALA A 684 -40.45 -18.67 -8.12
C ALA A 684 -41.80 -19.46 -8.06
N LYS A 685 -42.68 -19.06 -7.15
CA LYS A 685 -44.07 -19.67 -7.03
C LYS A 685 -44.92 -19.32 -8.25
N ASP A 686 -44.77 -18.11 -8.80
CA ASP A 686 -45.67 -17.54 -9.80
C ASP A 686 -44.99 -17.31 -11.16
N ILE A 687 -43.82 -17.88 -11.41
CA ILE A 687 -43.02 -17.59 -12.61
C ILE A 687 -43.73 -18.00 -13.92
N ASN A 688 -44.62 -18.98 -13.85
CA ASN A 688 -45.42 -19.50 -14.98
C ASN A 688 -46.87 -18.97 -14.99
N SER A 689 -47.27 -18.10 -14.06
CA SER A 689 -48.61 -17.54 -14.01
C SER A 689 -48.79 -16.45 -15.09
N LYS A 690 -50.02 -16.25 -15.57
CA LYS A 690 -50.32 -15.13 -16.47
C LYS A 690 -50.08 -13.81 -15.72
N SER A 691 -49.22 -12.96 -16.27
CA SER A 691 -48.96 -11.62 -15.74
C SER A 691 -49.71 -10.57 -16.56
N ASN A 692 -50.13 -9.49 -15.91
CA ASN A 692 -50.59 -8.29 -16.61
C ASN A 692 -49.37 -7.62 -17.27
N SER A 693 -49.54 -6.99 -18.42
CA SER A 693 -48.50 -6.27 -19.13
C SER A 693 -48.94 -4.83 -19.32
N TYR A 694 -48.18 -3.88 -18.68
CA TYR A 694 -48.43 -2.45 -18.83
C TYR A 694 -47.21 -1.84 -19.51
N PRO A 695 -47.34 -1.37 -20.77
CA PRO A 695 -46.21 -0.89 -21.59
C PRO A 695 -45.35 0.20 -20.92
N ASP A 696 -45.95 1.13 -20.20
CA ASP A 696 -45.20 2.20 -19.51
C ASP A 696 -44.35 1.66 -18.35
N LYS A 697 -44.87 0.64 -17.62
CA LYS A 697 -44.13 -0.03 -16.57
C LYS A 697 -42.97 -0.84 -17.11
N GLU A 698 -43.20 -1.56 -18.21
CA GLU A 698 -42.17 -2.30 -18.91
C GLU A 698 -41.05 -1.38 -19.42
N LYS A 699 -41.42 -0.28 -20.08
CA LYS A 699 -40.45 0.73 -20.56
C LYS A 699 -39.64 1.33 -19.42
N SER A 700 -40.29 1.68 -18.31
CA SER A 700 -39.61 2.24 -17.11
C SER A 700 -38.64 1.23 -16.49
N LEU A 701 -39.03 -0.07 -16.39
CA LEU A 701 -38.16 -1.11 -15.86
C LEU A 701 -36.97 -1.38 -16.78
N ILE A 702 -37.19 -1.48 -18.09
CA ILE A 702 -36.10 -1.64 -19.08
C ILE A 702 -35.08 -0.50 -18.97
N LYS A 703 -35.56 0.76 -18.86
CA LYS A 703 -34.67 1.91 -18.65
C LYS A 703 -33.88 1.78 -17.35
N SER A 704 -34.53 1.49 -16.23
CA SER A 704 -33.90 1.30 -14.92
C SER A 704 -32.86 0.17 -14.94
N MET A 705 -33.16 -0.95 -15.59
CA MET A 705 -32.25 -2.08 -15.75
C MET A 705 -30.99 -1.68 -16.53
N ASN A 706 -31.14 -0.97 -17.65
CA ASN A 706 -30.01 -0.53 -18.47
C ASN A 706 -29.14 0.55 -17.79
N ILE A 707 -29.75 1.45 -17.00
CA ILE A 707 -29.03 2.37 -16.12
C ILE A 707 -28.19 1.59 -15.12
N ALA A 708 -28.80 0.61 -14.42
CA ALA A 708 -28.11 -0.18 -13.42
C ALA A 708 -26.94 -0.98 -14.00
N ILE A 709 -27.12 -1.63 -15.16
CA ILE A 709 -26.01 -2.35 -15.83
C ILE A 709 -24.85 -1.40 -16.12
N LYS A 710 -25.12 -0.22 -16.68
CA LYS A 710 -24.11 0.76 -17.04
C LYS A 710 -23.38 1.31 -15.81
N GLU A 711 -24.15 1.82 -14.84
CA GLU A 711 -23.57 2.49 -13.67
C GLU A 711 -22.82 1.51 -12.74
N ILE A 712 -23.38 0.31 -12.47
CA ILE A 712 -22.69 -0.71 -11.67
C ILE A 712 -21.40 -1.15 -12.36
N SER A 713 -21.40 -1.31 -13.69
CA SER A 713 -20.20 -1.67 -14.44
C SER A 713 -19.10 -0.60 -14.29
N ASN A 714 -19.47 0.67 -14.46
CA ASN A 714 -18.55 1.78 -14.33
C ASN A 714 -18.03 1.93 -12.90
N ASP A 715 -18.91 1.79 -11.92
CA ASP A 715 -18.58 1.90 -10.51
C ASP A 715 -17.58 0.81 -10.08
N ILE A 716 -17.77 -0.44 -10.51
CA ILE A 716 -16.82 -1.52 -10.20
C ILE A 716 -15.45 -1.25 -10.85
N LEU A 717 -15.42 -0.81 -12.11
CA LEU A 717 -14.17 -0.49 -12.83
C LEU A 717 -13.39 0.64 -12.16
N ASN A 718 -14.11 1.60 -11.54
CA ASN A 718 -13.56 2.75 -10.84
C ASN A 718 -13.42 2.55 -9.33
N ASN A 719 -13.61 1.33 -8.83
CA ASN A 719 -13.58 0.98 -7.40
C ASN A 719 -14.59 1.75 -6.52
N GLN A 720 -15.74 2.13 -7.10
CA GLN A 720 -16.84 2.84 -6.42
C GLN A 720 -17.90 1.83 -5.93
N PHE A 721 -17.52 0.89 -5.08
CA PHE A 721 -18.39 -0.25 -4.72
C PHE A 721 -19.63 0.16 -3.93
N ASN A 722 -19.52 1.22 -3.13
CA ASN A 722 -20.64 1.78 -2.36
C ASN A 722 -21.74 2.35 -3.26
N THR A 723 -21.35 3.04 -4.34
CA THR A 723 -22.31 3.57 -5.34
C THR A 723 -22.88 2.44 -6.19
N ALA A 724 -22.09 1.44 -6.56
CA ALA A 724 -22.57 0.24 -7.24
C ALA A 724 -23.69 -0.47 -6.45
N ILE A 725 -23.50 -0.66 -5.13
CA ILE A 725 -24.53 -1.27 -4.27
C ILE A 725 -25.76 -0.36 -4.16
N SER A 726 -25.56 0.97 -4.06
CA SER A 726 -26.67 1.93 -4.07
C SER A 726 -27.51 1.82 -5.35
N GLU A 727 -26.86 1.67 -6.49
CA GLU A 727 -27.53 1.51 -7.78
C GLU A 727 -28.27 0.16 -7.87
N LEU A 728 -27.65 -0.90 -7.35
CA LEU A 728 -28.30 -2.21 -7.20
C LEU A 728 -29.58 -2.13 -6.34
N MET A 729 -29.54 -1.34 -5.26
CA MET A 729 -30.73 -1.10 -4.41
C MET A 729 -31.83 -0.32 -5.15
N LYS A 730 -31.48 0.66 -5.97
CA LYS A 730 -32.43 1.42 -6.80
C LYS A 730 -33.10 0.50 -7.85
N PHE A 731 -32.30 -0.33 -8.51
CA PHE A 731 -32.83 -1.29 -9.47
C PHE A 731 -33.73 -2.33 -8.80
N TYR A 732 -33.34 -2.84 -7.61
CA TYR A 732 -34.21 -3.71 -6.81
C TYR A 732 -35.57 -3.07 -6.52
N ASN A 733 -35.59 -1.78 -6.13
CA ASN A 733 -36.85 -1.08 -5.85
C ASN A 733 -37.72 -0.94 -7.11
N SER A 734 -37.12 -0.59 -8.26
CA SER A 734 -37.83 -0.54 -9.56
C SER A 734 -38.40 -1.91 -9.94
N LEU A 735 -37.60 -2.97 -9.82
CA LEU A 735 -37.99 -4.34 -10.10
C LEU A 735 -39.15 -4.81 -9.19
N SER A 736 -38.99 -4.64 -7.88
CA SER A 736 -39.98 -5.04 -6.88
C SER A 736 -41.35 -4.36 -7.09
N ASN A 737 -41.34 -3.08 -7.51
CA ASN A 737 -42.55 -2.29 -7.74
C ASN A 737 -43.26 -2.65 -9.08
N SER A 738 -42.54 -3.25 -10.03
CA SER A 738 -43.06 -3.50 -11.38
C SER A 738 -43.27 -4.97 -11.67
N ILE A 739 -42.80 -5.88 -10.84
CA ILE A 739 -42.66 -7.33 -11.11
C ILE A 739 -43.99 -8.03 -11.45
N ASN A 740 -45.10 -7.53 -10.93
CA ASN A 740 -46.42 -8.09 -11.16
C ASN A 740 -47.16 -7.45 -12.36
N ASP A 741 -46.62 -6.38 -12.93
CA ASP A 741 -47.25 -5.53 -13.93
C ASP A 741 -46.51 -5.58 -15.30
N ILE A 742 -45.64 -6.55 -15.48
CA ILE A 742 -44.79 -6.76 -16.66
C ILE A 742 -44.96 -8.16 -17.22
N ASN A 743 -44.67 -8.35 -18.50
CA ASN A 743 -44.77 -9.70 -19.12
C ASN A 743 -43.70 -10.65 -18.56
N ASN A 744 -43.97 -11.97 -18.66
CA ASN A 744 -43.10 -12.98 -18.07
C ASN A 744 -41.66 -13.02 -18.65
N ASN A 745 -41.50 -12.71 -19.93
CA ASN A 745 -40.15 -12.69 -20.53
C ASN A 745 -39.29 -11.60 -19.93
N LEU A 746 -39.82 -10.38 -19.81
CA LEU A 746 -39.14 -9.26 -19.16
C LEU A 746 -38.91 -9.53 -17.68
N LYS A 747 -39.89 -10.19 -16.98
CA LYS A 747 -39.74 -10.60 -15.60
C LYS A 747 -38.52 -11.52 -15.40
N ILE A 748 -38.43 -12.57 -16.21
CA ILE A 748 -37.29 -13.51 -16.13
C ILE A 748 -36.00 -12.81 -16.48
N ASP A 749 -35.95 -11.96 -17.52
CA ASP A 749 -34.77 -11.25 -17.94
C ASP A 749 -34.27 -10.26 -16.85
N ALA A 750 -35.18 -9.51 -16.23
CA ALA A 750 -34.85 -8.58 -15.15
C ALA A 750 -34.39 -9.30 -13.88
N LEU A 751 -35.01 -10.43 -13.50
CA LEU A 751 -34.55 -11.26 -12.37
C LEU A 751 -33.16 -11.85 -12.65
N LYS A 752 -32.95 -12.40 -13.86
CA LYS A 752 -31.63 -12.90 -14.31
C LYS A 752 -30.57 -11.82 -14.22
N THR A 753 -30.84 -10.66 -14.79
CA THR A 753 -29.91 -9.53 -14.82
C THR A 753 -29.57 -9.05 -13.41
N PHE A 754 -30.56 -8.91 -12.54
CA PHE A 754 -30.33 -8.53 -11.15
C PHE A 754 -29.45 -9.54 -10.43
N CYS A 755 -29.70 -10.82 -10.60
CA CYS A 755 -28.97 -11.92 -9.97
C CYS A 755 -27.49 -11.91 -10.39
N ILE A 756 -27.19 -11.75 -11.68
CA ILE A 756 -25.83 -11.65 -12.19
C ILE A 756 -25.11 -10.43 -11.59
N MET A 757 -25.78 -9.27 -11.52
CA MET A 757 -25.19 -8.06 -10.94
C MET A 757 -24.98 -8.16 -9.42
N LEU A 758 -25.80 -8.93 -8.71
CA LEU A 758 -25.64 -9.18 -7.27
C LEU A 758 -24.46 -10.12 -6.97
N ALA A 759 -24.19 -11.08 -7.84
CA ALA A 759 -23.26 -12.19 -7.58
C ALA A 759 -21.83 -11.79 -7.17
N PRO A 760 -21.20 -10.71 -7.67
CA PRO A 760 -19.89 -10.26 -7.19
C PRO A 760 -19.91 -9.78 -5.72
N PHE A 761 -21.03 -9.23 -5.26
CA PHE A 761 -21.20 -8.65 -3.94
C PHE A 761 -21.63 -9.69 -2.90
N ALA A 762 -22.66 -10.49 -3.23
CA ALA A 762 -23.29 -11.49 -2.38
C ALA A 762 -23.42 -12.82 -3.13
N PRO A 763 -22.30 -13.58 -3.27
CA PRO A 763 -22.26 -14.72 -4.19
C PRO A 763 -23.15 -15.88 -3.80
N HIS A 764 -23.35 -16.14 -2.51
CA HIS A 764 -24.10 -17.34 -2.08
C HIS A 764 -25.61 -17.16 -2.28
N ILE A 765 -26.18 -16.03 -1.86
CA ILE A 765 -27.58 -15.75 -2.09
C ILE A 765 -27.87 -15.64 -3.59
N ALA A 766 -26.96 -15.02 -4.36
CA ALA A 766 -27.12 -14.93 -5.81
C ALA A 766 -27.18 -16.31 -6.47
N GLU A 767 -26.33 -17.23 -6.07
CA GLU A 767 -26.34 -18.61 -6.56
C GLU A 767 -27.67 -19.32 -6.19
N GLU A 768 -28.16 -19.19 -4.94
CA GLU A 768 -29.39 -19.83 -4.48
C GLU A 768 -30.61 -19.29 -5.22
N ILE A 769 -30.77 -17.96 -5.31
CA ILE A 769 -31.93 -17.36 -6.00
C ILE A 769 -31.90 -17.60 -7.50
N TRP A 770 -30.71 -17.75 -8.10
CA TRP A 770 -30.55 -18.16 -9.49
C TRP A 770 -31.16 -19.55 -9.76
N HIS A 771 -30.88 -20.52 -8.89
CA HIS A 771 -31.44 -21.86 -8.98
C HIS A 771 -32.93 -21.88 -8.65
N LEU A 772 -33.43 -21.04 -7.73
CA LEU A 772 -34.86 -20.93 -7.41
C LEU A 772 -35.72 -20.50 -8.60
N ILE A 773 -35.21 -19.66 -9.48
CA ILE A 773 -35.91 -19.23 -10.70
C ILE A 773 -35.71 -20.19 -11.90
N GLY A 774 -35.08 -21.36 -11.66
CA GLY A 774 -35.04 -22.48 -12.60
C GLY A 774 -33.79 -22.65 -13.45
N PHE A 775 -32.75 -21.86 -13.25
CA PHE A 775 -31.47 -22.05 -13.95
C PHE A 775 -30.68 -23.22 -13.33
N LYS A 776 -30.03 -24.03 -14.17
CA LYS A 776 -29.33 -25.25 -13.72
C LYS A 776 -27.82 -25.09 -13.59
N LYS A 777 -27.21 -24.19 -14.37
CA LYS A 777 -25.78 -23.89 -14.29
C LYS A 777 -25.53 -22.84 -13.21
N SER A 778 -24.33 -22.77 -12.68
CA SER A 778 -23.98 -21.73 -11.72
C SER A 778 -24.09 -20.34 -12.33
N VAL A 779 -24.60 -19.37 -11.56
CA VAL A 779 -24.59 -17.95 -11.93
C VAL A 779 -23.18 -17.43 -12.18
N HIS A 780 -22.18 -17.98 -11.48
CA HIS A 780 -20.78 -17.58 -11.61
C HIS A 780 -20.12 -17.96 -12.94
N LEU A 781 -20.79 -18.74 -13.78
CA LEU A 781 -20.36 -19.09 -15.14
C LEU A 781 -21.05 -18.27 -16.23
N GLU A 782 -21.94 -17.35 -15.83
CA GLU A 782 -22.65 -16.45 -16.75
C GLU A 782 -21.78 -15.29 -17.20
N HIS A 783 -22.23 -14.59 -18.23
CA HIS A 783 -21.59 -13.36 -18.70
C HIS A 783 -22.24 -12.13 -18.09
N TRP A 784 -21.44 -11.08 -17.85
CA TRP A 784 -21.93 -9.79 -17.41
C TRP A 784 -22.90 -9.20 -18.43
N PRO A 785 -24.06 -8.69 -18.01
CA PRO A 785 -25.04 -8.15 -18.95
C PRO A 785 -24.50 -6.89 -19.67
N SER A 786 -24.88 -6.74 -20.92
CA SER A 786 -24.62 -5.51 -21.70
C SER A 786 -25.82 -4.58 -21.63
N PHE A 787 -25.57 -3.28 -21.53
CA PHE A 787 -26.64 -2.28 -21.56
C PHE A 787 -26.96 -1.87 -22.99
N ASN A 788 -28.24 -1.56 -23.25
CA ASN A 788 -28.69 -0.99 -24.51
C ASN A 788 -28.73 0.53 -24.40
N ALA A 789 -27.90 1.21 -25.20
CA ALA A 789 -27.80 2.67 -25.19
C ALA A 789 -29.09 3.37 -25.67
N GLU A 790 -29.88 2.74 -26.55
CA GLU A 790 -31.16 3.27 -27.01
C GLU A 790 -32.20 3.34 -25.87
N ALA A 791 -32.20 2.35 -24.98
CA ALA A 791 -33.07 2.34 -23.82
C ALA A 791 -32.75 3.46 -22.79
N LEU A 792 -31.58 4.06 -22.89
CA LEU A 792 -31.14 5.17 -22.02
C LEU A 792 -31.54 6.54 -22.57
N LYS A 793 -32.00 6.64 -23.81
CA LYS A 793 -32.45 7.91 -24.38
C LYS A 793 -33.66 8.43 -23.62
N GLU A 794 -33.62 9.65 -23.19
CA GLU A 794 -34.78 10.30 -22.60
C GLU A 794 -35.81 10.59 -23.67
N ASP A 795 -37.06 10.21 -23.48
CA ASP A 795 -38.16 10.50 -24.36
C ASP A 795 -38.59 11.98 -24.27
N SER A 796 -38.27 12.61 -23.14
CA SER A 796 -38.66 14.00 -22.86
C SER A 796 -37.59 14.70 -22.02
N TYR A 797 -37.56 16.03 -22.16
CA TYR A 797 -36.70 16.89 -21.33
C TYR A 797 -37.51 18.03 -20.73
N GLU A 798 -37.13 18.52 -19.55
CA GLU A 798 -37.69 19.72 -18.97
C GLU A 798 -37.15 20.95 -19.70
N LEU A 799 -38.03 21.65 -20.42
CA LEU A 799 -37.75 22.91 -21.08
C LEU A 799 -38.04 24.05 -20.12
N VAL A 800 -37.02 24.84 -19.79
CA VAL A 800 -37.17 26.06 -19.01
C VAL A 800 -37.62 27.18 -19.91
N ILE A 801 -38.77 27.79 -19.58
CA ILE A 801 -39.35 28.87 -20.39
C ILE A 801 -39.04 30.21 -19.73
N GLN A 802 -38.44 31.09 -20.50
CA GLN A 802 -38.16 32.48 -20.11
C GLN A 802 -38.97 33.46 -20.94
N VAL A 803 -39.31 34.59 -20.31
CA VAL A 803 -39.81 35.76 -21.00
C VAL A 803 -38.90 36.93 -20.65
N ASN A 804 -38.27 37.55 -21.67
CA ASN A 804 -37.26 38.59 -21.53
C ASN A 804 -36.12 38.19 -20.56
N GLY A 805 -35.63 36.95 -20.71
CA GLY A 805 -34.50 36.40 -19.90
C GLY A 805 -34.84 35.98 -18.49
N LYS A 806 -36.10 36.13 -18.02
CA LYS A 806 -36.55 35.71 -16.69
C LYS A 806 -37.36 34.42 -16.78
N VAL A 807 -37.02 33.40 -15.97
CA VAL A 807 -37.77 32.15 -15.92
C VAL A 807 -39.21 32.39 -15.48
N ARG A 808 -40.18 31.85 -16.26
CA ARG A 808 -41.63 32.03 -16.03
C ARG A 808 -42.38 30.72 -15.91
N ASP A 809 -41.88 29.67 -16.54
CA ASP A 809 -42.48 28.34 -16.47
C ASP A 809 -41.45 27.23 -16.78
N LYS A 810 -41.86 25.98 -16.56
CA LYS A 810 -41.15 24.76 -16.96
C LYS A 810 -42.15 23.78 -17.55
N VAL A 811 -41.76 23.09 -18.58
CA VAL A 811 -42.61 22.07 -19.20
C VAL A 811 -41.80 20.88 -19.71
N ASN A 812 -42.34 19.67 -19.52
CA ASN A 812 -41.75 18.47 -20.12
C ASN A 812 -42.09 18.40 -21.60
N ILE A 813 -41.09 18.33 -22.44
CA ILE A 813 -41.17 18.29 -23.91
C ILE A 813 -40.69 16.92 -24.38
N ASN A 814 -41.50 16.21 -25.18
CA ASN A 814 -41.03 14.99 -25.83
C ASN A 814 -39.99 15.32 -26.90
N ASN A 815 -38.95 14.48 -27.00
CA ASN A 815 -37.82 14.69 -27.90
C ASN A 815 -38.18 14.64 -29.39
N ASP A 816 -39.32 14.05 -29.75
CA ASP A 816 -39.88 13.96 -31.10
C ASP A 816 -40.68 15.19 -31.53
N MET A 817 -41.01 16.10 -30.58
CA MET A 817 -41.70 17.33 -30.89
C MET A 817 -40.86 18.27 -31.74
N SER A 818 -41.44 18.77 -32.81
CA SER A 818 -40.84 19.81 -33.64
C SER A 818 -40.79 21.14 -32.89
N GLU A 819 -39.90 22.03 -33.29
CA GLU A 819 -39.82 23.37 -32.70
C GLU A 819 -41.15 24.15 -32.78
N ASN A 820 -41.92 23.94 -33.84
CA ASN A 820 -43.23 24.59 -33.99
C ASN A 820 -44.24 24.04 -32.96
N GLN A 821 -44.26 22.75 -32.73
CA GLN A 821 -45.11 22.14 -31.70
C GLN A 821 -44.72 22.59 -30.29
N ILE A 822 -43.40 22.71 -30.02
CA ILE A 822 -42.88 23.25 -28.77
C ILE A 822 -43.31 24.69 -28.54
N LYS A 823 -43.23 25.55 -29.60
CA LYS A 823 -43.69 26.94 -29.54
C LYS A 823 -45.18 27.01 -29.25
N GLU A 824 -45.99 26.23 -29.97
CA GLU A 824 -47.43 26.23 -29.82
C GLU A 824 -47.85 25.77 -28.42
N LEU A 825 -47.27 24.67 -27.92
CA LEU A 825 -47.50 24.14 -26.57
C LEU A 825 -47.16 25.20 -25.50
N THR A 826 -46.00 25.85 -25.67
CA THR A 826 -45.47 26.75 -24.67
C THR A 826 -46.26 28.06 -24.60
N LEU A 827 -46.65 28.64 -25.78
CA LEU A 827 -47.38 29.89 -25.85
C LEU A 827 -48.82 29.78 -25.32
N LYS A 828 -49.41 28.58 -25.30
CA LYS A 828 -50.76 28.32 -24.73
C LYS A 828 -50.76 28.16 -23.21
N ARG A 829 -49.60 28.13 -22.57
CA ARG A 829 -49.52 27.89 -21.09
C ARG A 829 -49.97 29.13 -20.29
N PRO A 830 -50.81 28.96 -19.26
CA PRO A 830 -51.33 30.08 -18.47
C PRO A 830 -50.28 30.99 -17.87
N ASN A 831 -49.15 30.39 -17.43
CA ASN A 831 -48.04 31.16 -16.86
C ASN A 831 -47.27 31.99 -17.86
N ILE A 832 -47.32 31.64 -19.15
CA ILE A 832 -46.65 32.35 -20.21
C ILE A 832 -47.60 33.40 -20.78
N LEU A 833 -48.88 33.07 -20.94
CA LEU A 833 -49.92 34.02 -21.41
C LEU A 833 -49.95 35.30 -20.57
N LYS A 834 -49.83 35.24 -19.27
CA LYS A 834 -49.75 36.42 -18.38
C LYS A 834 -48.68 37.44 -18.78
N TRP A 835 -47.68 37.02 -19.53
CA TRP A 835 -46.54 37.88 -19.93
C TRP A 835 -46.53 38.21 -21.41
N THR A 836 -47.31 37.49 -22.24
CA THR A 836 -47.30 37.58 -23.70
C THR A 836 -48.64 38.04 -24.30
N GLN A 837 -49.81 37.95 -23.53
CA GLN A 837 -51.16 38.13 -24.05
C GLN A 837 -51.39 39.50 -24.70
N ASP A 838 -50.87 40.56 -24.36
CA ASP A 838 -51.11 41.92 -24.96
C ASP A 838 -49.83 42.54 -25.53
N LYS A 839 -48.88 41.69 -25.95
CA LYS A 839 -47.55 42.10 -26.38
C LYS A 839 -47.17 41.42 -27.70
N GLU A 840 -46.53 42.16 -28.56
CA GLU A 840 -45.99 41.63 -29.79
C GLU A 840 -44.73 40.76 -29.48
N ILE A 841 -44.76 39.50 -29.89
CA ILE A 841 -43.62 38.64 -29.75
C ILE A 841 -42.59 38.94 -30.83
N ARG A 842 -41.48 39.58 -30.44
CA ARG A 842 -40.43 40.00 -31.37
C ARG A 842 -39.53 38.86 -31.81
N LYS A 843 -39.22 37.91 -30.90
CA LYS A 843 -38.34 36.80 -31.18
C LYS A 843 -38.56 35.65 -30.20
N ILE A 844 -38.48 34.42 -30.70
CA ILE A 844 -38.42 33.19 -29.88
C ILE A 844 -37.11 32.50 -30.16
N ILE A 845 -36.35 32.23 -29.13
CA ILE A 845 -35.08 31.51 -29.19
C ILE A 845 -35.27 30.19 -28.45
N ILE A 846 -35.08 29.08 -29.15
CA ILE A 846 -35.14 27.74 -28.54
C ILE A 846 -33.76 27.11 -28.60
N VAL A 847 -33.24 26.67 -27.44
CA VAL A 847 -32.09 25.80 -27.32
C VAL A 847 -32.64 24.45 -26.88
N LYS A 848 -32.73 23.49 -27.82
CA LYS A 848 -33.30 22.16 -27.60
C LYS A 848 -32.60 21.48 -26.39
N GLY A 849 -33.40 20.92 -25.51
CA GLY A 849 -32.89 20.27 -24.28
C GLY A 849 -32.55 21.19 -23.11
N LYS A 850 -32.71 22.55 -23.28
CA LYS A 850 -32.30 23.50 -22.24
C LYS A 850 -33.33 24.59 -21.95
N ILE A 851 -33.59 25.46 -22.91
CA ILE A 851 -34.32 26.69 -22.63
C ILE A 851 -35.08 27.19 -23.87
N MET A 852 -36.20 27.79 -23.62
CA MET A 852 -36.91 28.63 -24.58
C MET A 852 -37.05 30.06 -24.03
N ASN A 853 -36.52 31.05 -24.75
CA ASN A 853 -36.68 32.46 -24.36
C ASN A 853 -37.56 33.19 -25.34
N ILE A 854 -38.66 33.79 -24.86
CA ILE A 854 -39.63 34.61 -25.59
C ILE A 854 -39.27 36.07 -25.32
N VAL A 855 -39.01 36.82 -26.37
CA VAL A 855 -38.76 38.27 -26.30
C VAL A 855 -40.01 39.00 -26.75
N VAL A 856 -40.60 39.78 -25.85
CA VAL A 856 -41.81 40.58 -26.09
C VAL A 856 -41.54 42.06 -25.92
#